data_8348294b68cf79ddeada88522737fdd0
#
_entry.id   8348294b68cf79ddeada88522737fdd0
#
_cell.length_a   1.000
_cell.length_b   1.000
_cell.length_c   1.000
_cell.angle_alpha   90.00
_cell.angle_beta   90.00
_cell.angle_gamma   90.00
#
_symmetry.space_group_name_H-M   'P 1'
#
loop_
_entity.id
_entity.type
_entity.pdbx_description
1 polymer ?
#
loop_
_entity_poly.entity_id
_entity_poly.type
_entity_poly.pdbx_seq_one_letter_code
_entity_poly.pdbx_strand_id
1 'polypeptide(L)'
;MSKWVYTFGDGKAEGNATMRNLLGGKGANLAEMSSIGVPVPPGFTITTEACTYYYKNNKAYSDELKQQVMEGLRGVEAIMGRKFGDPENPLLFSVRSGARVSMPGMMDTILNLGLNDQTVEGLAKASNNPKFAYDSYRRFIQMYSDTAMGVDIHKFEAVLDRVREENGYKHDSEMTVDQLKAVIAEYKQIGIQEGKPVPQDVNEQLWGAIGAVFGSWMSERAIFYRKLNNIPADWGTAVNVQSMVFGNSGDDSATGVCFSRDAATGENYFYGEYLKNAQGEDVVAGIRTPQQISKIGNERRGLNLPCMEEEFPAVYAELDSIRHKLESHYKDMQDMEFTVQNGKLWMLQTRNGKRTGLAALKVAVDMVHEGLITKEEAVTRVEPGHLDQLLHPMFDKSAKRSPIATGLPASPGAAVGQIVFSAADAEKAAGEGKKVVLVRVETSPEDIAGMHVSQGVLTARGGMTSHAAVVARGMGIPCVSGVADLRIDYASQTLTAGGTTLKAGDMISIDGTTGQVMAGALPLVKPEMAGDFGEFMGWVDEIRTLKVRANAETPTDAQTAKDFGAEGIGLCRTEHMFFDPSRINHMREMILAKDEAGRRKALDKLLPFQRQDFVDLFSIMDGLPVTVRLLDPPLHEFLPNKRAEQEALAAQMGVSVEEIVARTAALHEANPMLGLRGCRLAVVYPEICEMQTRAIIEAALIVNANGKKAIPEIEVPLISSRKELEICKKTIDETAEKVFAEKGARVHYTVGTMIELPRAALLADEIAELADFFEFGTNDLTQT
;
A
#
# COMPACT_ATOMS: atom_id res chain seq x y z
N MET A 1 -19.38 -0.44 38.97
CA MET A 1 -18.02 -1.03 38.89
C MET A 1 -17.61 -1.18 37.46
N SER A 2 -16.45 -0.68 37.10
CA SER A 2 -15.92 -0.84 35.73
C SER A 2 -15.42 -2.26 35.53
N LYS A 3 -15.77 -2.90 34.41
CA LYS A 3 -15.25 -4.23 34.08
C LYS A 3 -13.94 -4.10 33.32
N TRP A 4 -12.84 -4.42 34.00
CA TRP A 4 -11.48 -4.30 33.45
C TRP A 4 -10.93 -5.61 32.90
N VAL A 5 -11.48 -6.78 33.31
CA VAL A 5 -10.95 -8.09 32.98
C VAL A 5 -12.02 -8.95 32.35
N TYR A 6 -11.67 -9.64 31.29
CA TYR A 6 -12.54 -10.53 30.49
C TYR A 6 -11.87 -11.90 30.37
N THR A 7 -12.50 -12.94 30.88
CA THR A 7 -11.97 -14.29 30.86
C THR A 7 -12.33 -15.06 29.60
N PHE A 8 -11.49 -16.04 29.23
CA PHE A 8 -11.70 -16.98 28.12
C PHE A 8 -11.03 -18.32 28.41
N GLY A 9 -11.54 -19.39 27.84
CA GLY A 9 -11.03 -20.76 27.99
C GLY A 9 -12.15 -21.76 28.25
N ASP A 10 -11.86 -23.06 28.08
CA ASP A 10 -12.79 -24.17 28.30
C ASP A 10 -14.15 -24.00 27.59
N GLY A 11 -14.11 -23.55 26.31
CA GLY A 11 -15.31 -23.34 25.49
C GLY A 11 -16.20 -22.17 25.92
N LYS A 12 -15.70 -21.26 26.76
CA LYS A 12 -16.43 -20.09 27.26
C LYS A 12 -15.61 -18.84 27.14
N ALA A 13 -16.26 -17.69 26.96
CA ALA A 13 -15.61 -16.38 27.03
C ALA A 13 -16.61 -15.29 27.41
N GLU A 14 -16.12 -14.24 28.04
CA GLU A 14 -16.91 -13.05 28.39
C GLU A 14 -16.87 -12.00 27.31
N GLY A 15 -15.93 -12.10 26.34
CA GLY A 15 -15.77 -11.23 25.19
C GLY A 15 -16.09 -11.94 23.87
N ASN A 16 -16.00 -11.18 22.76
CA ASN A 16 -16.18 -11.68 21.39
C ASN A 16 -15.40 -10.85 20.37
N ALA A 17 -15.41 -11.26 19.09
CA ALA A 17 -14.67 -10.63 18.00
C ALA A 17 -15.02 -9.15 17.74
N THR A 18 -16.22 -8.68 18.12
CA THR A 18 -16.64 -7.29 17.89
C THR A 18 -16.03 -6.32 18.92
N MET A 19 -15.50 -6.84 20.02
CA MET A 19 -14.95 -6.04 21.13
C MET A 19 -13.49 -5.65 20.94
N ARG A 20 -12.99 -5.54 19.71
CA ARG A 20 -11.59 -5.21 19.40
C ARG A 20 -11.12 -3.89 20.00
N ASN A 21 -12.01 -2.91 20.13
CA ASN A 21 -11.66 -1.62 20.73
C ASN A 21 -11.35 -1.74 22.22
N LEU A 22 -11.96 -2.69 22.91
CA LEU A 22 -11.81 -2.91 24.34
C LEU A 22 -10.77 -3.98 24.69
N LEU A 23 -10.79 -5.11 23.97
CA LEU A 23 -9.95 -6.28 24.24
C LEU A 23 -8.68 -6.33 23.37
N GLY A 24 -8.54 -5.37 22.44
CA GLY A 24 -7.55 -5.48 21.38
C GLY A 24 -7.84 -6.60 20.39
N GLY A 25 -7.14 -6.65 19.27
CA GLY A 25 -7.36 -7.68 18.24
C GLY A 25 -7.08 -9.09 18.76
N LYS A 26 -6.02 -9.27 19.55
CA LYS A 26 -5.63 -10.58 20.09
C LYS A 26 -6.64 -11.09 21.14
N GLY A 27 -7.01 -10.27 22.12
CA GLY A 27 -7.94 -10.65 23.17
C GLY A 27 -9.35 -10.96 22.64
N ALA A 28 -9.85 -10.15 21.72
CA ALA A 28 -11.11 -10.37 21.04
C ALA A 28 -11.16 -11.71 20.29
N ASN A 29 -10.08 -12.03 19.54
CA ASN A 29 -10.02 -13.28 18.78
C ASN A 29 -9.82 -14.52 19.68
N LEU A 30 -9.06 -14.40 20.79
CA LEU A 30 -8.94 -15.48 21.79
C LEU A 30 -10.30 -15.80 22.44
N ALA A 31 -11.06 -14.77 22.80
CA ALA A 31 -12.41 -14.92 23.34
C ALA A 31 -13.34 -15.58 22.32
N GLU A 32 -13.33 -15.11 21.07
CA GLU A 32 -14.16 -15.66 19.98
C GLU A 32 -13.84 -17.13 19.72
N MET A 33 -12.56 -17.47 19.52
CA MET A 33 -12.12 -18.86 19.31
C MET A 33 -12.58 -19.78 20.44
N SER A 34 -12.44 -19.31 21.70
CA SER A 34 -12.90 -20.08 22.85
C SER A 34 -14.41 -20.31 22.81
N SER A 35 -15.20 -19.27 22.53
CA SER A 35 -16.67 -19.33 22.47
C SER A 35 -17.20 -20.29 21.40
N ILE A 36 -16.52 -20.39 20.26
CA ILE A 36 -16.89 -21.33 19.19
C ILE A 36 -16.30 -22.73 19.38
N GLY A 37 -15.69 -23.01 20.53
CA GLY A 37 -15.19 -24.34 20.91
C GLY A 37 -13.89 -24.75 20.22
N VAL A 38 -13.03 -23.78 19.84
CA VAL A 38 -11.65 -24.04 19.45
C VAL A 38 -10.78 -24.17 20.69
N PRO A 39 -9.86 -25.16 20.76
CA PRO A 39 -9.02 -25.37 21.93
C PRO A 39 -8.02 -24.21 22.12
N VAL A 40 -8.35 -23.31 23.03
CA VAL A 40 -7.53 -22.14 23.39
C VAL A 40 -7.02 -22.33 24.81
N PRO A 41 -5.71 -22.13 25.07
CA PRO A 41 -5.23 -22.10 26.45
C PRO A 41 -5.99 -21.05 27.26
N PRO A 42 -6.56 -21.38 28.43
CA PRO A 42 -7.36 -20.42 29.19
C PRO A 42 -6.55 -19.22 29.65
N GLY A 43 -7.22 -18.09 29.75
CA GLY A 43 -6.61 -16.83 30.13
C GLY A 43 -7.64 -15.74 30.39
N PHE A 44 -7.14 -14.52 30.51
CA PHE A 44 -7.97 -13.34 30.63
C PHE A 44 -7.30 -12.15 29.93
N THR A 45 -8.13 -11.21 29.47
CA THR A 45 -7.70 -9.97 28.84
C THR A 45 -7.99 -8.80 29.77
N ILE A 46 -6.97 -7.99 30.06
CA ILE A 46 -7.08 -6.69 30.70
C ILE A 46 -7.31 -5.67 29.60
N THR A 47 -8.32 -4.82 29.73
CA THR A 47 -8.82 -3.95 28.66
C THR A 47 -7.86 -2.81 28.28
N THR A 48 -8.05 -2.25 27.08
CA THR A 48 -7.36 -1.04 26.65
C THR A 48 -7.67 0.16 27.52
N GLU A 49 -8.88 0.21 28.11
CA GLU A 49 -9.28 1.25 29.06
C GLU A 49 -8.48 1.20 30.36
N ALA A 50 -8.11 -0.01 30.83
CA ALA A 50 -7.23 -0.17 31.98
C ALA A 50 -5.83 0.42 31.72
N CYS A 51 -5.31 0.30 30.50
CA CYS A 51 -4.07 0.95 30.09
C CYS A 51 -4.20 2.47 30.15
N THR A 52 -5.29 3.02 29.60
CA THR A 52 -5.56 4.46 29.64
C THR A 52 -5.71 4.98 31.09
N TYR A 53 -6.41 4.20 31.93
CA TYR A 53 -6.52 4.51 33.36
C TYR A 53 -5.15 4.52 34.04
N TYR A 54 -4.32 3.51 33.82
CA TYR A 54 -2.97 3.39 34.36
C TYR A 54 -2.12 4.64 34.07
N TYR A 55 -2.12 5.13 32.82
CA TYR A 55 -1.39 6.33 32.47
C TYR A 55 -1.97 7.61 33.08
N LYS A 56 -3.30 7.74 33.13
CA LYS A 56 -3.96 8.91 33.75
C LYS A 56 -3.75 9.00 35.26
N ASN A 57 -3.43 7.88 35.93
CA ASN A 57 -3.24 7.78 37.36
C ASN A 57 -1.78 7.52 37.76
N ASN A 58 -0.82 8.16 37.08
CA ASN A 58 0.62 8.05 37.37
C ASN A 58 1.15 6.62 37.46
N LYS A 59 0.73 5.77 36.52
CA LYS A 59 1.08 4.34 36.47
C LYS A 59 0.66 3.53 37.71
N ALA A 60 -0.45 3.88 38.32
CA ALA A 60 -1.04 3.17 39.42
C ALA A 60 -2.20 2.26 38.97
N TYR A 61 -2.28 1.10 39.59
CA TYR A 61 -3.41 0.16 39.41
C TYR A 61 -4.51 0.45 40.43
N SER A 62 -5.77 0.45 40.02
CA SER A 62 -6.89 0.53 40.94
C SER A 62 -7.04 -0.78 41.72
N ASP A 63 -7.57 -0.73 42.96
CA ASP A 63 -7.84 -1.93 43.75
C ASP A 63 -8.87 -2.85 43.07
N GLU A 64 -9.84 -2.26 42.36
CA GLU A 64 -10.83 -2.97 41.57
C GLU A 64 -10.18 -3.76 40.42
N LEU A 65 -9.18 -3.18 39.73
CA LEU A 65 -8.42 -3.88 38.69
C LEU A 65 -7.61 -5.04 39.31
N LYS A 66 -6.94 -4.79 40.43
CA LYS A 66 -6.16 -5.81 41.13
C LYS A 66 -7.04 -7.00 41.53
N GLN A 67 -8.24 -6.73 42.08
CA GLN A 67 -9.18 -7.76 42.44
C GLN A 67 -9.62 -8.61 41.25
N GLN A 68 -10.03 -7.97 40.13
CA GLN A 68 -10.47 -8.64 38.91
C GLN A 68 -9.35 -9.48 38.29
N VAL A 69 -8.10 -9.00 38.30
CA VAL A 69 -6.93 -9.78 37.81
C VAL A 69 -6.74 -11.04 38.66
N MET A 70 -6.82 -10.94 39.98
CA MET A 70 -6.68 -12.10 40.88
C MET A 70 -7.87 -13.07 40.77
N GLU A 71 -9.07 -12.60 40.46
CA GLU A 71 -10.23 -13.45 40.15
C GLU A 71 -10.03 -14.18 38.82
N GLY A 72 -9.56 -13.48 37.77
CA GLY A 72 -9.21 -14.09 36.50
C GLY A 72 -8.12 -15.16 36.63
N LEU A 73 -7.08 -14.91 37.42
CA LEU A 73 -6.02 -15.87 37.71
C LEU A 73 -6.57 -17.15 38.34
N ARG A 74 -7.38 -17.02 39.40
CA ARG A 74 -8.03 -18.17 40.05
C ARG A 74 -8.95 -18.96 39.11
N GLY A 75 -9.63 -18.28 38.21
CA GLY A 75 -10.43 -18.91 37.15
C GLY A 75 -9.57 -19.81 36.26
N VAL A 76 -8.43 -19.32 35.80
CA VAL A 76 -7.48 -20.08 34.97
C VAL A 76 -6.88 -21.27 35.77
N GLU A 77 -6.50 -21.06 37.02
CA GLU A 77 -6.02 -22.14 37.91
C GLU A 77 -7.02 -23.26 38.04
N ALA A 78 -8.31 -22.93 38.22
CA ALA A 78 -9.39 -23.92 38.35
C ALA A 78 -9.55 -24.74 37.03
N ILE A 79 -9.48 -24.12 35.86
CA ILE A 79 -9.57 -24.81 34.56
C ILE A 79 -8.36 -25.71 34.33
N MET A 80 -7.14 -25.23 34.65
CA MET A 80 -5.90 -25.93 34.37
C MET A 80 -5.57 -26.99 35.45
N GLY A 81 -6.23 -26.95 36.63
CA GLY A 81 -5.95 -27.84 37.74
C GLY A 81 -4.56 -27.68 38.34
N ARG A 82 -3.91 -26.53 38.15
CA ARG A 82 -2.58 -26.17 38.64
C ARG A 82 -2.59 -24.74 39.18
N LYS A 83 -1.65 -24.42 40.10
CA LYS A 83 -1.57 -23.11 40.72
C LYS A 83 -0.36 -22.30 40.21
N PHE A 84 -0.55 -21.01 40.09
CA PHE A 84 0.51 -20.05 39.84
C PHE A 84 1.44 -19.97 41.08
N GLY A 85 2.75 -20.20 40.87
CA GLY A 85 3.70 -20.26 41.96
C GLY A 85 3.75 -21.56 42.76
N ASP A 86 3.07 -22.60 42.30
CA ASP A 86 3.15 -23.94 42.96
C ASP A 86 4.58 -24.48 42.81
N PRO A 87 5.26 -24.82 43.93
CA PRO A 87 6.64 -25.32 43.89
C PRO A 87 6.77 -26.74 43.32
N GLU A 88 5.68 -27.52 43.20
CA GLU A 88 5.72 -28.90 42.71
C GLU A 88 5.24 -29.06 41.28
N ASN A 89 4.19 -28.30 40.87
CA ASN A 89 3.63 -28.36 39.53
C ASN A 89 3.10 -26.98 39.08
N PRO A 90 3.98 -26.05 38.82
CA PRO A 90 3.60 -24.64 38.58
C PRO A 90 2.75 -24.47 37.34
N LEU A 91 1.71 -23.62 37.44
CA LEU A 91 1.08 -23.01 36.29
C LEU A 91 1.91 -21.81 35.85
N LEU A 92 2.27 -21.76 34.56
CA LEU A 92 3.01 -20.64 34.00
C LEU A 92 2.10 -19.84 33.06
N PHE A 93 2.43 -18.54 32.89
CA PHE A 93 1.67 -17.64 32.05
C PHE A 93 2.55 -16.97 30.98
N SER A 94 1.92 -16.62 29.87
CA SER A 94 2.39 -15.59 28.95
C SER A 94 1.63 -14.29 29.21
N VAL A 95 2.32 -13.15 29.15
CA VAL A 95 1.73 -11.82 29.24
C VAL A 95 2.04 -11.09 27.93
N ARG A 96 1.01 -10.85 27.15
CA ARG A 96 1.14 -10.41 25.75
C ARG A 96 0.31 -9.17 25.49
N SER A 97 0.83 -8.23 24.73
CA SER A 97 0.10 -7.04 24.27
C SER A 97 -1.04 -7.38 23.31
N GLY A 98 -2.09 -6.56 23.32
CA GLY A 98 -3.24 -6.67 22.43
C GLY A 98 -3.71 -5.30 21.99
N ALA A 99 -3.02 -4.65 21.03
CA ALA A 99 -3.48 -3.40 20.46
C ALA A 99 -4.71 -3.61 19.56
N ARG A 100 -5.51 -2.54 19.35
CA ARG A 100 -6.70 -2.56 18.45
C ARG A 100 -6.33 -2.91 17.02
N VAL A 101 -5.17 -2.44 16.55
CA VAL A 101 -4.55 -2.75 15.25
C VAL A 101 -3.26 -3.52 15.46
N SER A 102 -2.93 -4.41 14.54
CA SER A 102 -1.68 -5.17 14.61
C SER A 102 -0.47 -4.23 14.47
N MET A 103 0.45 -4.30 15.44
CA MET A 103 1.71 -3.55 15.47
C MET A 103 2.89 -4.52 15.61
N PRO A 104 3.29 -5.24 14.53
CA PRO A 104 4.27 -6.31 14.61
C PRO A 104 5.62 -5.82 15.12
N GLY A 105 6.19 -6.49 16.14
CA GLY A 105 7.50 -6.15 16.70
C GLY A 105 7.56 -4.88 17.55
N MET A 106 6.44 -4.13 17.66
CA MET A 106 6.42 -2.85 18.38
C MET A 106 6.10 -2.97 19.86
N MET A 107 5.45 -4.06 20.25
CA MET A 107 4.92 -4.26 21.60
C MET A 107 5.56 -5.47 22.27
N ASP A 108 5.67 -5.42 23.58
CA ASP A 108 6.37 -6.43 24.38
C ASP A 108 5.53 -7.66 24.69
N THR A 109 6.23 -8.75 24.95
CA THR A 109 5.70 -10.05 25.38
C THR A 109 6.61 -10.61 26.45
N ILE A 110 6.05 -11.23 27.48
CA ILE A 110 6.80 -11.97 28.50
C ILE A 110 6.23 -13.39 28.57
N LEU A 111 7.10 -14.38 28.41
CA LEU A 111 6.77 -15.80 28.46
C LEU A 111 7.33 -16.45 29.72
N ASN A 112 6.81 -17.63 30.06
CA ASN A 112 7.26 -18.44 31.19
C ASN A 112 7.15 -17.73 32.56
N LEU A 113 6.22 -16.78 32.69
CA LEU A 113 5.97 -16.07 33.95
C LEU A 113 5.52 -17.04 35.01
N GLY A 114 6.11 -16.92 36.21
CA GLY A 114 5.85 -17.82 37.37
C GLY A 114 7.05 -18.72 37.67
N LEU A 115 8.12 -18.70 36.84
CA LEU A 115 9.35 -19.41 37.16
C LEU A 115 10.19 -18.63 38.18
N ASN A 116 10.66 -19.35 39.17
CA ASN A 116 11.62 -18.91 40.20
C ASN A 116 12.46 -20.11 40.62
N ASP A 117 13.32 -19.95 41.64
CA ASP A 117 14.24 -20.98 42.09
C ASP A 117 13.56 -22.23 42.63
N GLN A 118 12.32 -22.11 43.10
CA GLN A 118 11.53 -23.25 43.63
C GLN A 118 10.67 -23.86 42.51
N THR A 119 9.98 -23.04 41.73
CA THR A 119 9.03 -23.54 40.74
C THR A 119 9.73 -24.20 39.54
N VAL A 120 11.01 -23.84 39.21
CA VAL A 120 11.78 -24.54 38.18
C VAL A 120 12.05 -25.99 38.54
N GLU A 121 12.32 -26.28 39.83
CA GLU A 121 12.49 -27.65 40.28
C GLU A 121 11.19 -28.48 40.19
N GLY A 122 10.06 -27.86 40.53
CA GLY A 122 8.74 -28.47 40.35
C GLY A 122 8.44 -28.75 38.87
N LEU A 123 8.72 -27.79 37.97
CA LEU A 123 8.54 -27.98 36.56
C LEU A 123 9.43 -29.09 35.99
N ALA A 124 10.69 -29.19 36.46
CA ALA A 124 11.61 -30.25 36.06
C ALA A 124 11.11 -31.64 36.42
N LYS A 125 10.56 -31.80 37.66
CA LYS A 125 9.96 -33.03 38.10
C LYS A 125 8.67 -33.37 37.35
N ALA A 126 7.76 -32.40 37.25
CA ALA A 126 6.44 -32.62 36.64
C ALA A 126 6.53 -32.93 35.13
N SER A 127 7.49 -32.33 34.41
CA SER A 127 7.73 -32.60 33.00
C SER A 127 8.63 -33.82 32.75
N ASN A 128 9.27 -34.36 33.78
CA ASN A 128 10.37 -35.33 33.66
C ASN A 128 11.46 -34.90 32.67
N ASN A 129 11.65 -33.59 32.52
CA ASN A 129 12.60 -33.01 31.59
C ASN A 129 13.27 -31.78 32.23
N PRO A 130 14.36 -31.99 32.99
CA PRO A 130 15.07 -30.91 33.66
C PRO A 130 15.65 -29.87 32.68
N LYS A 131 16.08 -30.33 31.49
CA LYS A 131 16.63 -29.46 30.48
C LYS A 131 15.60 -28.42 29.97
N PHE A 132 14.41 -28.88 29.67
CA PHE A 132 13.28 -28.02 29.31
C PHE A 132 12.97 -26.99 30.42
N ALA A 133 12.91 -27.44 31.68
CA ALA A 133 12.59 -26.53 32.78
C ALA A 133 13.62 -25.43 32.97
N TYR A 134 14.91 -25.79 32.99
CA TYR A 134 15.98 -24.81 33.18
C TYR A 134 16.19 -23.91 31.96
N ASP A 135 16.00 -24.37 30.70
CA ASP A 135 16.02 -23.51 29.55
C ASP A 135 14.84 -22.52 29.55
N SER A 136 13.65 -22.97 29.96
CA SER A 136 12.50 -22.08 30.16
C SER A 136 12.75 -21.00 31.21
N TYR A 137 13.46 -21.36 32.29
CA TYR A 137 13.80 -20.39 33.34
C TYR A 137 14.88 -19.41 32.89
N ARG A 138 15.90 -19.87 32.18
CA ARG A 138 16.90 -18.99 31.54
C ARG A 138 16.22 -17.97 30.63
N ARG A 139 15.36 -18.42 29.72
CA ARG A 139 14.60 -17.55 28.81
C ARG A 139 13.71 -16.55 29.54
N PHE A 140 13.05 -16.98 30.60
CA PHE A 140 12.26 -16.10 31.45
C PHE A 140 13.10 -14.98 32.07
N ILE A 141 14.25 -15.31 32.68
CA ILE A 141 15.12 -14.31 33.32
C ILE A 141 15.60 -13.28 32.27
N GLN A 142 16.08 -13.74 31.12
CA GLN A 142 16.52 -12.87 30.05
C GLN A 142 15.40 -11.93 29.58
N MET A 143 14.25 -12.50 29.23
CA MET A 143 13.13 -11.74 28.69
C MET A 143 12.53 -10.78 29.72
N TYR A 144 12.36 -11.21 30.97
CA TYR A 144 11.82 -10.36 32.03
C TYR A 144 12.78 -9.22 32.39
N SER A 145 14.07 -9.50 32.46
CA SER A 145 15.08 -8.48 32.75
C SER A 145 15.15 -7.40 31.65
N ASP A 146 15.13 -7.79 30.39
CA ASP A 146 15.11 -6.85 29.26
C ASP A 146 13.80 -6.08 29.21
N THR A 147 12.67 -6.78 29.14
CA THR A 147 11.36 -6.19 28.85
C THR A 147 10.78 -5.43 30.04
N ALA A 148 10.78 -6.04 31.26
CA ALA A 148 10.14 -5.45 32.43
C ALA A 148 11.05 -4.55 33.25
N MET A 149 12.34 -4.83 33.22
CA MET A 149 13.30 -4.14 34.08
C MET A 149 14.25 -3.23 33.30
N GLY A 150 14.29 -3.33 31.97
CA GLY A 150 15.12 -2.50 31.10
C GLY A 150 16.63 -2.74 31.35
N VAL A 151 17.02 -4.00 31.49
CA VAL A 151 18.43 -4.43 31.47
C VAL A 151 18.81 -4.76 30.02
N ASP A 152 19.93 -4.26 29.57
CA ASP A 152 20.39 -4.46 28.20
C ASP A 152 20.53 -5.96 27.85
N ILE A 153 19.76 -6.43 26.85
CA ILE A 153 19.71 -7.82 26.39
C ILE A 153 21.08 -8.35 25.95
N HIS A 154 21.94 -7.52 25.39
CA HIS A 154 23.28 -7.91 24.91
C HIS A 154 24.17 -8.45 26.02
N LYS A 155 23.92 -8.07 27.28
CA LYS A 155 24.66 -8.62 28.42
C LYS A 155 24.36 -10.09 28.61
N PHE A 156 23.14 -10.51 28.39
CA PHE A 156 22.69 -11.90 28.47
C PHE A 156 23.14 -12.70 27.24
N GLU A 157 23.04 -12.12 26.07
CA GLU A 157 23.54 -12.73 24.82
C GLU A 157 25.02 -13.02 24.86
N ALA A 158 25.83 -12.11 25.39
CA ALA A 158 27.29 -12.31 25.56
C ALA A 158 27.64 -13.52 26.40
N VAL A 159 26.82 -13.85 27.43
CA VAL A 159 27.02 -15.07 28.24
C VAL A 159 26.71 -16.32 27.41
N LEU A 160 25.63 -16.32 26.63
CA LEU A 160 25.28 -17.43 25.75
C LEU A 160 26.33 -17.67 24.67
N ASP A 161 26.78 -16.60 24.03
CA ASP A 161 27.78 -16.64 22.95
C ASP A 161 29.09 -17.25 23.47
N ARG A 162 29.54 -16.78 24.64
CA ARG A 162 30.73 -17.35 25.28
C ARG A 162 30.57 -18.85 25.55
N VAL A 163 29.44 -19.29 26.15
CA VAL A 163 29.23 -20.72 26.46
C VAL A 163 29.15 -21.54 25.19
N ARG A 164 28.56 -21.03 24.12
CA ARG A 164 28.53 -21.69 22.81
C ARG A 164 29.93 -21.82 22.21
N GLU A 165 30.71 -20.75 22.21
CA GLU A 165 32.08 -20.75 21.66
C GLU A 165 33.00 -21.70 22.43
N GLU A 166 32.98 -21.66 23.78
CA GLU A 166 33.80 -22.51 24.64
C GLU A 166 33.54 -24.01 24.45
N ASN A 167 32.31 -24.39 24.03
CA ASN A 167 31.90 -25.78 23.87
C ASN A 167 31.72 -26.21 22.41
N GLY A 168 31.89 -25.28 21.45
CA GLY A 168 31.68 -25.55 20.01
C GLY A 168 30.22 -25.83 19.63
N TYR A 169 29.25 -25.32 20.37
CA TYR A 169 27.85 -25.49 20.13
C TYR A 169 27.34 -24.59 18.98
N LYS A 170 26.45 -25.11 18.15
CA LYS A 170 25.76 -24.35 17.11
C LYS A 170 24.48 -23.70 17.63
N HIS A 171 23.82 -24.35 18.59
CA HIS A 171 22.54 -23.94 19.13
C HIS A 171 22.53 -24.01 20.66
N ASP A 172 21.75 -23.09 21.30
CA ASP A 172 21.57 -23.09 22.76
C ASP A 172 20.97 -24.41 23.26
N SER A 173 20.18 -25.08 22.42
CA SER A 173 19.58 -26.39 22.73
C SER A 173 20.61 -27.52 22.95
N GLU A 174 21.88 -27.31 22.66
CA GLU A 174 22.94 -28.29 22.91
C GLU A 174 23.49 -28.24 24.32
N MET A 175 23.21 -27.17 25.08
CA MET A 175 23.66 -27.00 26.45
C MET A 175 23.13 -28.10 27.38
N THR A 176 23.98 -28.53 28.32
CA THR A 176 23.60 -29.46 29.39
C THR A 176 22.85 -28.73 30.51
N VAL A 177 22.16 -29.50 31.37
CA VAL A 177 21.43 -28.97 32.55
C VAL A 177 22.38 -28.16 33.47
N ASP A 178 23.60 -28.66 33.70
CA ASP A 178 24.58 -27.98 34.58
C ASP A 178 25.05 -26.66 33.94
N GLN A 179 25.24 -26.61 32.62
CA GLN A 179 25.57 -25.39 31.92
C GLN A 179 24.42 -24.38 31.97
N LEU A 180 23.17 -24.81 31.80
CA LEU A 180 21.98 -23.96 31.95
C LEU A 180 21.87 -23.37 33.35
N LYS A 181 22.14 -24.16 34.40
CA LYS A 181 22.19 -23.68 35.78
C LYS A 181 23.31 -22.62 36.00
N ALA A 182 24.48 -22.83 35.41
CA ALA A 182 25.57 -21.87 35.47
C ALA A 182 25.19 -20.55 34.75
N VAL A 183 24.60 -20.62 33.53
CA VAL A 183 24.11 -19.44 32.81
C VAL A 183 23.04 -18.69 33.61
N ILE A 184 22.09 -19.37 34.22
CA ILE A 184 21.05 -18.77 35.08
C ILE A 184 21.71 -18.02 36.26
N ALA A 185 22.71 -18.60 36.88
CA ALA A 185 23.44 -17.95 38.00
C ALA A 185 24.12 -16.64 37.52
N GLU A 186 24.74 -16.64 36.36
CA GLU A 186 25.34 -15.44 35.78
C GLU A 186 24.26 -14.38 35.37
N TYR A 187 23.17 -14.80 34.81
CA TYR A 187 22.03 -13.92 34.49
C TYR A 187 21.50 -13.20 35.73
N LYS A 188 21.38 -13.90 36.84
CA LYS A 188 20.98 -13.30 38.14
C LYS A 188 22.04 -12.29 38.64
N GLN A 189 23.32 -12.60 38.46
CA GLN A 189 24.40 -11.67 38.85
C GLN A 189 24.36 -10.39 38.01
N ILE A 190 24.05 -10.48 36.70
CA ILE A 190 23.82 -9.30 35.83
C ILE A 190 22.70 -8.43 36.44
N GLY A 191 21.56 -9.02 36.76
CA GLY A 191 20.44 -8.30 37.37
C GLY A 191 20.80 -7.62 38.71
N ILE A 192 21.58 -8.30 39.55
CA ILE A 192 22.05 -7.74 40.82
C ILE A 192 23.02 -6.57 40.62
N GLN A 193 23.94 -6.70 39.66
CA GLN A 193 24.91 -5.65 39.33
C GLN A 193 24.25 -4.40 38.77
N GLU A 194 23.17 -4.57 38.01
CA GLU A 194 22.36 -3.47 37.48
C GLU A 194 21.38 -2.87 38.51
N GLY A 195 21.37 -3.41 39.75
CA GLY A 195 20.41 -3.02 40.78
C GLY A 195 18.94 -3.44 40.48
N LYS A 196 18.79 -4.42 39.62
CA LYS A 196 17.50 -4.88 39.08
C LYS A 196 17.42 -6.43 39.15
N PRO A 197 17.44 -7.04 40.33
CA PRO A 197 17.30 -8.49 40.47
C PRO A 197 15.90 -8.95 40.05
N VAL A 198 15.82 -10.07 39.31
CA VAL A 198 14.52 -10.66 38.91
C VAL A 198 13.73 -11.07 40.15
N PRO A 199 12.46 -10.62 40.33
CA PRO A 199 11.65 -10.97 41.47
C PRO A 199 11.44 -12.50 41.59
N GLN A 200 11.55 -13.01 42.80
CA GLN A 200 11.23 -14.41 43.11
C GLN A 200 9.77 -14.60 43.54
N ASP A 201 9.07 -13.52 43.93
CA ASP A 201 7.62 -13.54 44.17
C ASP A 201 6.90 -13.49 42.83
N VAL A 202 6.05 -14.48 42.56
CA VAL A 202 5.32 -14.59 41.30
C VAL A 202 4.26 -13.50 41.13
N ASN A 203 3.75 -12.90 42.22
CA ASN A 203 2.80 -11.79 42.11
C ASN A 203 3.54 -10.49 41.69
N GLU A 204 4.75 -10.26 42.23
CA GLU A 204 5.59 -9.17 41.79
C GLU A 204 5.93 -9.31 40.29
N GLN A 205 6.25 -10.53 39.84
CA GLN A 205 6.49 -10.84 38.44
C GLN A 205 5.25 -10.50 37.58
N LEU A 206 4.04 -10.89 38.04
CA LEU A 206 2.80 -10.63 37.27
C LEU A 206 2.53 -9.15 37.09
N TRP A 207 2.61 -8.37 38.16
CA TRP A 207 2.37 -6.92 38.07
C TRP A 207 3.46 -6.17 37.32
N GLY A 208 4.70 -6.61 37.43
CA GLY A 208 5.82 -6.11 36.64
C GLY A 208 5.62 -6.37 35.15
N ALA A 209 5.17 -7.57 34.78
CA ALA A 209 4.90 -7.94 33.39
C ALA A 209 3.70 -7.15 32.81
N ILE A 210 2.60 -6.99 33.55
CA ILE A 210 1.45 -6.18 33.13
C ILE A 210 1.89 -4.72 32.90
N GLY A 211 2.66 -4.17 33.83
CA GLY A 211 3.20 -2.82 33.72
C GLY A 211 4.13 -2.62 32.53
N ALA A 212 4.98 -3.61 32.24
CA ALA A 212 5.88 -3.61 31.09
C ALA A 212 5.09 -3.60 29.76
N VAL A 213 4.06 -4.44 29.64
CA VAL A 213 3.21 -4.46 28.44
C VAL A 213 2.45 -3.14 28.28
N PHE A 214 1.89 -2.56 29.34
CA PHE A 214 1.33 -1.21 29.24
C PHE A 214 2.39 -0.19 28.86
N GLY A 215 3.61 -0.29 29.41
CA GLY A 215 4.75 0.58 29.12
C GLY A 215 5.17 0.56 27.66
N SER A 216 5.10 -0.62 27.03
CA SER A 216 5.50 -0.80 25.64
C SER A 216 4.66 0.04 24.65
N TRP A 217 3.43 0.41 25.02
CA TRP A 217 2.60 1.36 24.25
C TRP A 217 3.26 2.73 24.09
N MET A 218 4.04 3.16 25.06
CA MET A 218 4.75 4.44 25.09
C MET A 218 6.24 4.32 24.77
N SER A 219 6.72 3.18 24.27
CA SER A 219 8.08 3.04 23.75
C SER A 219 8.28 3.90 22.50
N GLU A 220 9.52 4.34 22.25
CA GLU A 220 9.86 5.17 21.09
C GLU A 220 9.47 4.49 19.77
N ARG A 221 9.74 3.19 19.62
CA ARG A 221 9.36 2.39 18.44
C ARG A 221 7.85 2.34 18.24
N ALA A 222 7.07 2.18 19.32
CA ALA A 222 5.60 2.16 19.23
C ALA A 222 5.02 3.54 18.91
N ILE A 223 5.57 4.62 19.48
CA ILE A 223 5.18 5.99 19.16
C ILE A 223 5.47 6.31 17.69
N PHE A 224 6.66 5.96 17.20
CA PHE A 224 7.03 6.18 15.81
C PHE A 224 6.10 5.42 14.85
N TYR A 225 5.86 4.12 15.11
CA TYR A 225 4.95 3.29 14.31
C TYR A 225 3.53 3.86 14.27
N ARG A 226 3.02 4.31 15.42
CA ARG A 226 1.67 4.90 15.49
C ARG A 226 1.58 6.20 14.68
N LYS A 227 2.58 7.07 14.75
CA LYS A 227 2.63 8.29 13.92
C LYS A 227 2.62 7.98 12.43
N LEU A 228 3.43 7.00 12.03
CA LEU A 228 3.53 6.58 10.63
C LEU A 228 2.21 6.00 10.09
N ASN A 229 1.45 5.31 10.93
CA ASN A 229 0.21 4.63 10.55
C ASN A 229 -1.07 5.36 11.01
N ASN A 230 -0.97 6.62 11.45
CA ASN A 230 -2.09 7.44 11.93
C ASN A 230 -2.92 6.77 13.04
N ILE A 231 -2.27 6.05 13.96
CA ILE A 231 -2.92 5.38 15.09
C ILE A 231 -2.98 6.34 16.29
N PRO A 232 -4.18 6.65 16.83
CA PRO A 232 -4.33 7.56 17.97
C PRO A 232 -3.60 7.06 19.22
N ALA A 233 -2.93 8.00 19.92
CA ALA A 233 -2.13 7.67 21.10
C ALA A 233 -2.98 7.29 22.32
N ASP A 234 -4.22 7.77 22.39
CA ASP A 234 -5.17 7.54 23.48
C ASP A 234 -5.88 6.18 23.44
N TRP A 235 -5.66 5.40 22.39
CA TRP A 235 -6.27 4.06 22.26
C TRP A 235 -5.78 3.08 23.32
N GLY A 236 -4.53 3.16 23.75
CA GLY A 236 -3.91 2.21 24.66
C GLY A 236 -3.74 0.80 24.07
N THR A 237 -3.25 -0.12 24.90
CA THR A 237 -3.14 -1.54 24.58
C THR A 237 -3.85 -2.39 25.64
N ALA A 238 -4.47 -3.49 25.21
CA ALA A 238 -4.91 -4.53 26.13
C ALA A 238 -3.71 -5.42 26.53
N VAL A 239 -3.86 -6.14 27.62
CA VAL A 239 -2.90 -7.16 28.09
C VAL A 239 -3.59 -8.50 28.17
N ASN A 240 -3.06 -9.51 27.49
CA ASN A 240 -3.56 -10.88 27.53
C ASN A 240 -2.66 -11.69 28.48
N VAL A 241 -3.21 -12.19 29.56
CA VAL A 241 -2.58 -13.12 30.48
C VAL A 241 -3.15 -14.51 30.20
N GLN A 242 -2.31 -15.39 29.63
CA GLN A 242 -2.76 -16.69 29.14
C GLN A 242 -1.87 -17.81 29.65
N SER A 243 -2.46 -18.93 30.01
CA SER A 243 -1.70 -20.10 30.46
C SER A 243 -0.74 -20.57 29.38
N MET A 244 0.50 -20.87 29.76
CA MET A 244 1.50 -21.42 28.84
C MET A 244 1.17 -22.84 28.44
N VAL A 245 1.41 -23.12 27.15
CA VAL A 245 1.50 -24.44 26.55
C VAL A 245 2.83 -24.55 25.82
N PHE A 246 3.44 -25.74 25.81
CA PHE A 246 4.84 -25.91 25.45
C PHE A 246 5.02 -26.83 24.24
N GLY A 247 5.48 -26.29 23.13
CA GLY A 247 5.87 -27.06 21.95
C GLY A 247 7.26 -27.71 22.07
N ASN A 248 7.98 -27.42 23.14
CA ASN A 248 9.31 -27.94 23.42
C ASN A 248 9.36 -28.87 24.65
N SER A 249 8.23 -29.49 25.01
CA SER A 249 8.16 -30.42 26.14
C SER A 249 8.63 -31.83 25.81
N GLY A 250 8.78 -32.18 24.54
CA GLY A 250 9.24 -33.49 24.08
C GLY A 250 9.02 -33.70 22.58
N ASP A 251 9.26 -34.95 22.13
CA ASP A 251 9.17 -35.30 20.69
C ASP A 251 7.72 -35.40 20.16
N ASP A 252 6.73 -35.44 21.05
CA ASP A 252 5.31 -35.40 20.79
C ASP A 252 4.73 -33.96 20.88
N SER A 253 5.62 -32.99 20.86
CA SER A 253 5.28 -31.57 21.00
C SER A 253 5.88 -30.78 19.85
N ALA A 254 5.16 -29.73 19.44
CA ALA A 254 5.53 -28.88 18.31
C ALA A 254 4.91 -27.50 18.43
N THR A 255 5.40 -26.56 17.66
CA THR A 255 4.76 -25.25 17.46
C THR A 255 4.80 -24.88 15.97
N GLY A 256 3.83 -24.07 15.52
CA GLY A 256 3.76 -23.70 14.12
C GLY A 256 2.84 -22.54 13.82
N VAL A 257 2.90 -22.12 12.57
CA VAL A 257 2.07 -21.08 11.96
C VAL A 257 1.47 -21.64 10.68
N CYS A 258 0.21 -21.40 10.44
CA CYS A 258 -0.47 -21.87 9.24
C CYS A 258 -1.52 -20.88 8.75
N PHE A 259 -1.84 -21.01 7.45
CA PHE A 259 -2.80 -20.17 6.76
C PHE A 259 -3.89 -21.05 6.17
N SER A 260 -5.13 -20.60 6.22
CA SER A 260 -6.24 -21.35 5.63
C SER A 260 -6.16 -21.43 4.10
N ARG A 261 -5.49 -20.46 3.47
CA ARG A 261 -5.19 -20.41 2.02
C ARG A 261 -3.79 -19.86 1.81
N ASP A 262 -3.22 -20.06 0.63
CA ASP A 262 -1.91 -19.49 0.29
C ASP A 262 -1.95 -17.96 0.27
N ALA A 263 -1.19 -17.31 1.14
CA ALA A 263 -1.16 -15.86 1.27
C ALA A 263 -0.51 -15.13 0.05
N ALA A 264 0.24 -15.86 -0.77
CA ALA A 264 0.88 -15.30 -1.97
C ALA A 264 0.01 -15.45 -3.23
N THR A 265 -0.73 -16.56 -3.35
CA THR A 265 -1.50 -16.90 -4.57
C THR A 265 -3.00 -16.85 -4.38
N GLY A 266 -3.50 -16.97 -3.15
CA GLY A 266 -4.92 -17.10 -2.83
C GLY A 266 -5.49 -18.50 -3.00
N GLU A 267 -4.70 -19.46 -3.47
CA GLU A 267 -5.16 -20.83 -3.68
C GLU A 267 -5.65 -21.47 -2.38
N ASN A 268 -6.79 -22.17 -2.45
CA ASN A 268 -7.37 -22.87 -1.32
C ASN A 268 -6.65 -24.19 -1.06
N TYR A 269 -5.49 -24.13 -0.40
CA TYR A 269 -4.82 -25.29 0.18
C TYR A 269 -4.25 -24.96 1.55
N PHE A 270 -4.15 -25.96 2.42
CA PHE A 270 -3.66 -25.77 3.77
C PHE A 270 -2.14 -25.60 3.77
N TYR A 271 -1.70 -24.40 4.07
CA TYR A 271 -0.32 -23.96 4.00
C TYR A 271 0.20 -23.59 5.38
N GLY A 272 1.43 -23.97 5.69
CA GLY A 272 2.05 -23.59 6.95
C GLY A 272 3.31 -24.38 7.28
N GLU A 273 3.94 -23.97 8.36
CA GLU A 273 5.23 -24.50 8.81
C GLU A 273 5.17 -24.80 10.31
N TYR A 274 5.88 -25.83 10.74
CA TYR A 274 6.00 -26.18 12.15
C TYR A 274 7.43 -26.62 12.48
N LEU A 275 7.77 -26.53 13.76
CA LEU A 275 8.99 -27.06 14.35
C LEU A 275 8.63 -28.04 15.47
N LYS A 276 9.16 -29.24 15.39
CA LYS A 276 9.06 -30.25 16.45
C LYS A 276 9.99 -29.89 17.60
N ASN A 277 9.52 -30.11 18.81
CA ASN A 277 10.26 -29.84 20.04
C ASN A 277 10.88 -28.42 20.05
N ALA A 278 10.02 -27.40 19.88
CA ALA A 278 10.42 -25.99 19.73
C ALA A 278 9.38 -25.04 20.37
N GLN A 279 9.83 -23.86 20.74
CA GLN A 279 8.94 -22.74 21.13
C GLN A 279 8.60 -21.85 19.93
N GLY A 280 7.56 -21.03 20.03
CA GLY A 280 7.12 -20.12 18.97
C GLY A 280 8.21 -19.15 18.50
N GLU A 281 9.08 -18.69 19.39
CA GLU A 281 10.24 -17.84 19.05
C GLU A 281 11.20 -18.52 18.10
N ASP A 282 11.40 -19.84 18.21
CA ASP A 282 12.34 -20.60 17.38
C ASP A 282 11.87 -20.68 15.91
N VAL A 283 10.54 -20.63 15.68
CA VAL A 283 9.94 -20.58 14.32
C VAL A 283 10.19 -19.22 13.67
N VAL A 284 9.99 -18.15 14.42
CA VAL A 284 10.11 -16.77 13.92
C VAL A 284 11.56 -16.36 13.72
N ALA A 285 12.46 -16.81 14.63
CA ALA A 285 13.89 -16.47 14.57
C ALA A 285 14.66 -17.17 13.45
N GLY A 286 14.07 -18.17 12.78
CA GLY A 286 14.70 -18.90 11.67
C GLY A 286 15.96 -19.71 12.08
N ILE A 287 16.11 -20.05 13.36
CA ILE A 287 17.26 -20.77 13.92
C ILE A 287 17.33 -22.20 13.36
N ARG A 288 16.17 -22.79 13.08
CA ARG A 288 16.02 -24.13 12.51
C ARG A 288 15.16 -24.06 11.27
N THR A 289 15.42 -24.90 10.28
CA THR A 289 14.55 -25.01 9.09
C THR A 289 13.23 -25.65 9.46
N PRO A 290 12.09 -24.93 9.32
CA PRO A 290 10.79 -25.48 9.64
C PRO A 290 10.35 -26.50 8.59
N GLN A 291 9.53 -27.45 9.04
CA GLN A 291 8.88 -28.47 8.21
C GLN A 291 7.51 -27.97 7.76
N GLN A 292 7.02 -28.47 6.62
CA GLN A 292 5.68 -28.16 6.14
C GLN A 292 4.60 -28.92 6.95
N ILE A 293 3.43 -28.30 7.12
CA ILE A 293 2.32 -28.97 7.80
C ILE A 293 1.65 -30.05 6.92
N SER A 294 1.72 -29.94 5.59
CA SER A 294 1.01 -30.83 4.66
C SER A 294 1.93 -31.41 3.59
N LYS A 295 1.55 -32.58 3.05
CA LYS A 295 2.20 -33.23 1.91
C LYS A 295 2.19 -32.34 0.67
N ILE A 296 1.06 -31.69 0.39
CA ILE A 296 0.93 -30.76 -0.73
C ILE A 296 1.89 -29.57 -0.59
N GLY A 297 2.15 -29.10 0.65
CA GLY A 297 3.13 -28.07 0.92
C GLY A 297 4.56 -28.50 0.56
N ASN A 298 4.93 -29.72 0.90
CA ASN A 298 6.22 -30.33 0.50
C ASN A 298 6.33 -30.46 -1.02
N GLU A 299 5.31 -30.99 -1.68
CA GLU A 299 5.27 -31.19 -3.12
C GLU A 299 5.46 -29.87 -3.88
N ARG A 300 4.73 -28.82 -3.50
CA ARG A 300 4.81 -27.48 -4.11
C ARG A 300 6.16 -26.81 -3.93
N ARG A 301 6.86 -27.12 -2.84
CA ARG A 301 8.22 -26.60 -2.57
C ARG A 301 9.35 -27.50 -3.05
N GLY A 302 9.02 -28.64 -3.61
CA GLY A 302 10.01 -29.64 -4.06
C GLY A 302 10.84 -30.21 -2.88
N LEU A 303 10.23 -30.29 -1.68
CA LEU A 303 10.87 -30.79 -0.48
C LEU A 303 10.52 -32.26 -0.28
N ASN A 304 11.51 -33.04 0.20
CA ASN A 304 11.30 -34.44 0.59
C ASN A 304 11.64 -34.58 2.08
N LEU A 305 10.85 -33.88 2.91
CA LEU A 305 10.99 -33.87 4.37
C LEU A 305 9.72 -34.45 5.01
N PRO A 306 9.78 -35.03 6.22
CA PRO A 306 8.58 -35.36 6.95
C PRO A 306 7.70 -34.11 7.14
N CYS A 307 6.38 -34.26 7.07
CA CYS A 307 5.43 -33.18 7.33
C CYS A 307 4.52 -33.54 8.53
N MET A 308 3.80 -32.52 9.05
CA MET A 308 2.91 -32.71 10.19
C MET A 308 1.79 -33.73 9.90
N GLU A 309 1.28 -33.75 8.68
CA GLU A 309 0.30 -34.73 8.20
C GLU A 309 0.76 -36.18 8.39
N GLU A 310 2.07 -36.44 8.34
CA GLU A 310 2.68 -37.74 8.51
C GLU A 310 3.11 -38.00 9.96
N GLU A 311 3.73 -37.03 10.63
CA GLU A 311 4.27 -37.19 11.99
C GLU A 311 3.20 -37.05 13.09
N PHE A 312 2.15 -36.23 12.86
CA PHE A 312 1.07 -35.96 13.81
C PHE A 312 -0.30 -36.04 13.12
N PRO A 313 -0.69 -37.18 12.52
CA PRO A 313 -1.88 -37.25 11.67
C PRO A 313 -3.19 -36.88 12.35
N ALA A 314 -3.36 -37.23 13.61
CA ALA A 314 -4.56 -36.86 14.39
C ALA A 314 -4.63 -35.36 14.67
N VAL A 315 -3.51 -34.78 15.03
CA VAL A 315 -3.38 -33.32 15.28
C VAL A 315 -3.57 -32.54 13.98
N TYR A 316 -2.99 -33.01 12.86
CA TYR A 316 -3.20 -32.39 11.56
C TYR A 316 -4.67 -32.38 11.15
N ALA A 317 -5.38 -33.52 11.31
CA ALA A 317 -6.81 -33.60 11.02
C ALA A 317 -7.66 -32.65 11.87
N GLU A 318 -7.33 -32.51 13.16
CA GLU A 318 -7.97 -31.56 14.07
C GLU A 318 -7.68 -30.12 13.63
N LEU A 319 -6.42 -29.78 13.31
CA LEU A 319 -6.01 -28.48 12.85
C LEU A 319 -6.68 -28.08 11.53
N ASP A 320 -6.80 -29.01 10.58
CA ASP A 320 -7.52 -28.79 9.31
C ASP A 320 -9.02 -28.55 9.53
N SER A 321 -9.65 -29.28 10.46
CA SER A 321 -11.04 -29.03 10.85
C SER A 321 -11.21 -27.64 11.47
N ILE A 322 -10.28 -27.21 12.32
CA ILE A 322 -10.28 -25.86 12.91
C ILE A 322 -10.08 -24.80 11.83
N ARG A 323 -9.18 -25.03 10.87
CA ARG A 323 -8.98 -24.13 9.72
C ARG A 323 -10.29 -23.82 8.99
N HIS A 324 -11.03 -24.85 8.63
CA HIS A 324 -12.33 -24.70 7.97
C HIS A 324 -13.35 -23.98 8.84
N LYS A 325 -13.39 -24.31 10.13
CA LYS A 325 -14.29 -23.66 11.09
C LYS A 325 -14.01 -22.17 11.23
N LEU A 326 -12.74 -21.78 11.37
CA LEU A 326 -12.34 -20.39 11.51
C LEU A 326 -12.57 -19.60 10.23
N GLU A 327 -12.20 -20.15 9.06
CA GLU A 327 -12.43 -19.50 7.77
C GLU A 327 -13.93 -19.26 7.51
N SER A 328 -14.76 -20.25 7.78
CA SER A 328 -16.22 -20.13 7.61
C SER A 328 -16.84 -19.15 8.61
N HIS A 329 -16.33 -19.13 9.86
CA HIS A 329 -16.82 -18.24 10.92
C HIS A 329 -16.48 -16.78 10.66
N TYR A 330 -15.22 -16.49 10.32
CA TYR A 330 -14.75 -15.15 10.04
C TYR A 330 -15.03 -14.71 8.58
N LYS A 331 -15.45 -15.65 7.74
CA LYS A 331 -15.69 -15.46 6.31
C LYS A 331 -14.50 -14.83 5.58
N ASP A 332 -13.30 -15.12 6.02
CA ASP A 332 -12.06 -14.63 5.45
C ASP A 332 -10.92 -15.59 5.73
N MET A 333 -9.88 -15.60 4.86
CA MET A 333 -8.71 -16.44 5.09
C MET A 333 -8.03 -16.09 6.41
N GLN A 334 -7.58 -17.10 7.13
CA GLN A 334 -7.03 -16.98 8.46
C GLN A 334 -5.53 -17.28 8.47
N ASP A 335 -4.82 -16.52 9.27
CA ASP A 335 -3.45 -16.71 9.73
C ASP A 335 -3.54 -17.18 11.18
N MET A 336 -3.00 -18.37 11.46
CA MET A 336 -3.21 -19.08 12.73
C MET A 336 -1.87 -19.49 13.34
N GLU A 337 -1.75 -19.29 14.63
CA GLU A 337 -0.62 -19.78 15.45
C GLU A 337 -1.11 -20.94 16.34
N PHE A 338 -0.36 -22.02 16.37
CA PHE A 338 -0.73 -23.21 17.17
C PHE A 338 0.47 -23.82 17.90
N THR A 339 0.17 -24.57 18.94
CA THR A 339 1.14 -25.37 19.69
C THR A 339 0.55 -26.76 19.97
N VAL A 340 1.35 -27.77 19.81
CA VAL A 340 1.06 -29.14 20.21
C VAL A 340 1.87 -29.46 21.45
N GLN A 341 1.23 -29.80 22.55
CA GLN A 341 1.88 -30.22 23.76
C GLN A 341 1.43 -31.65 24.12
N ASN A 342 2.37 -32.58 24.16
CA ASN A 342 2.11 -33.97 24.46
C ASN A 342 0.95 -34.56 23.62
N GLY A 343 1.01 -34.29 22.29
CA GLY A 343 0.02 -34.75 21.33
C GLY A 343 -1.33 -33.99 21.35
N LYS A 344 -1.49 -32.99 22.23
CA LYS A 344 -2.71 -32.17 22.31
C LYS A 344 -2.53 -30.84 21.60
N LEU A 345 -3.47 -30.51 20.69
CA LEU A 345 -3.48 -29.25 19.95
C LEU A 345 -4.03 -28.08 20.77
N TRP A 346 -3.40 -26.92 20.63
CA TRP A 346 -3.82 -25.63 21.17
C TRP A 346 -3.67 -24.53 20.15
N MET A 347 -4.72 -23.71 19.99
CA MET A 347 -4.67 -22.52 19.13
C MET A 347 -4.31 -21.30 19.96
N LEU A 348 -3.24 -20.60 19.56
CA LEU A 348 -2.72 -19.45 20.31
C LEU A 348 -3.22 -18.12 19.77
N GLN A 349 -3.50 -18.04 18.49
CA GLN A 349 -3.94 -16.84 17.81
C GLN A 349 -4.59 -17.17 16.48
N THR A 350 -5.59 -16.38 16.11
CA THR A 350 -6.07 -16.26 14.72
C THR A 350 -6.22 -14.80 14.35
N ARG A 351 -6.04 -14.52 13.08
CA ARG A 351 -6.27 -13.19 12.49
C ARG A 351 -6.55 -13.32 10.99
N ASN A 352 -7.17 -12.31 10.40
CA ASN A 352 -7.30 -12.26 8.95
C ASN A 352 -5.91 -12.25 8.32
N GLY A 353 -5.68 -13.17 7.38
CA GLY A 353 -4.38 -13.38 6.76
C GLY A 353 -3.94 -12.16 5.95
N LYS A 354 -2.75 -11.64 6.25
CA LYS A 354 -2.08 -10.70 5.36
C LYS A 354 -1.73 -11.41 4.08
N ARG A 355 -1.99 -10.77 2.94
CA ARG A 355 -1.90 -11.40 1.61
C ARG A 355 -1.48 -10.40 0.53
N THR A 356 -0.99 -10.93 -0.58
CA THR A 356 -0.68 -10.13 -1.77
C THR A 356 -1.97 -9.64 -2.45
N GLY A 357 -1.87 -8.65 -3.35
CA GLY A 357 -3.01 -8.17 -4.14
C GLY A 357 -3.64 -9.28 -4.98
N LEU A 358 -2.82 -10.14 -5.57
CA LEU A 358 -3.30 -11.33 -6.32
C LEU A 358 -4.09 -12.27 -5.43
N ALA A 359 -3.57 -12.60 -4.25
CA ALA A 359 -4.24 -13.47 -3.30
C ALA A 359 -5.53 -12.81 -2.76
N ALA A 360 -5.53 -11.51 -2.52
CA ALA A 360 -6.73 -10.79 -2.08
C ALA A 360 -7.86 -10.90 -3.10
N LEU A 361 -7.56 -10.68 -4.37
CA LEU A 361 -8.52 -10.82 -5.47
C LEU A 361 -9.04 -12.26 -5.57
N LYS A 362 -8.11 -13.24 -5.69
CA LYS A 362 -8.51 -14.65 -5.84
C LYS A 362 -9.34 -15.15 -4.67
N VAL A 363 -8.95 -14.85 -3.43
CA VAL A 363 -9.71 -15.24 -2.23
C VAL A 363 -11.10 -14.62 -2.23
N ALA A 364 -11.23 -13.34 -2.63
CA ALA A 364 -12.54 -12.69 -2.71
C ALA A 364 -13.45 -13.36 -3.74
N VAL A 365 -12.95 -13.67 -4.93
CA VAL A 365 -13.71 -14.38 -5.99
C VAL A 365 -14.09 -15.78 -5.57
N ASP A 366 -13.13 -16.58 -5.07
CA ASP A 366 -13.39 -17.96 -4.63
C ASP A 366 -14.44 -18.00 -3.51
N MET A 367 -14.38 -17.09 -2.54
CA MET A 367 -15.33 -17.05 -1.42
C MET A 367 -16.75 -16.67 -1.85
N VAL A 368 -16.92 -15.89 -2.90
CA VAL A 368 -18.24 -15.65 -3.51
C VAL A 368 -18.76 -16.94 -4.17
N HIS A 369 -17.92 -17.63 -4.94
CA HIS A 369 -18.28 -18.90 -5.57
C HIS A 369 -18.61 -20.00 -4.55
N GLU A 370 -17.91 -20.02 -3.43
CA GLU A 370 -18.16 -20.92 -2.31
C GLU A 370 -19.42 -20.52 -1.49
N GLY A 371 -20.03 -19.38 -1.76
CA GLY A 371 -21.21 -18.88 -1.04
C GLY A 371 -20.92 -18.38 0.38
N LEU A 372 -19.65 -18.09 0.71
CA LEU A 372 -19.27 -17.60 2.03
C LEU A 372 -19.52 -16.11 2.20
N ILE A 373 -19.37 -15.32 1.12
CA ILE A 373 -19.57 -13.88 1.09
C ILE A 373 -20.40 -13.45 -0.12
N THR A 374 -20.97 -12.25 -0.09
CA THR A 374 -21.66 -11.66 -1.24
C THR A 374 -20.67 -10.95 -2.17
N LYS A 375 -21.12 -10.58 -3.38
CA LYS A 375 -20.34 -9.76 -4.31
C LYS A 375 -19.97 -8.41 -3.70
N GLU A 376 -20.93 -7.78 -2.99
CA GLU A 376 -20.75 -6.50 -2.32
C GLU A 376 -19.67 -6.60 -1.22
N GLU A 377 -19.73 -7.68 -0.41
CA GLU A 377 -18.69 -7.94 0.59
C GLU A 377 -17.32 -8.16 -0.07
N ALA A 378 -17.25 -8.90 -1.18
CA ALA A 378 -16.00 -9.13 -1.92
C ALA A 378 -15.40 -7.82 -2.42
N VAL A 379 -16.21 -6.96 -3.03
CA VAL A 379 -15.76 -5.64 -3.55
C VAL A 379 -15.19 -4.75 -2.45
N THR A 380 -15.78 -4.77 -1.25
CA THR A 380 -15.28 -3.97 -0.11
C THR A 380 -14.00 -4.52 0.53
N ARG A 381 -13.61 -5.76 0.26
CA ARG A 381 -12.43 -6.42 0.86
C ARG A 381 -11.15 -6.25 0.05
N VAL A 382 -11.26 -6.00 -1.24
CA VAL A 382 -10.10 -5.78 -2.12
C VAL A 382 -9.78 -4.30 -2.14
N GLU A 383 -8.66 -3.93 -1.55
CA GLU A 383 -8.22 -2.53 -1.53
C GLU A 383 -7.81 -2.07 -2.94
N PRO A 384 -8.12 -0.81 -3.33
CA PRO A 384 -7.74 -0.29 -4.65
C PRO A 384 -6.24 -0.42 -4.97
N GLY A 385 -5.37 -0.24 -3.97
CA GLY A 385 -3.92 -0.41 -4.13
C GLY A 385 -3.50 -1.84 -4.49
N HIS A 386 -4.30 -2.86 -4.16
CA HIS A 386 -4.06 -4.23 -4.59
C HIS A 386 -4.36 -4.41 -6.09
N LEU A 387 -5.41 -3.75 -6.61
CA LEU A 387 -5.75 -3.79 -8.03
C LEU A 387 -4.69 -3.07 -8.87
N ASP A 388 -4.17 -1.95 -8.37
CA ASP A 388 -3.10 -1.19 -9.02
C ASP A 388 -1.87 -2.07 -9.29
N GLN A 389 -1.48 -2.90 -8.31
CA GLN A 389 -0.37 -3.85 -8.47
C GLN A 389 -0.63 -4.88 -9.58
N LEU A 390 -1.89 -5.25 -9.83
CA LEU A 390 -2.26 -6.25 -10.83
C LEU A 390 -2.33 -5.69 -12.25
N LEU A 391 -2.41 -4.36 -12.41
CA LEU A 391 -2.48 -3.69 -13.71
C LEU A 391 -1.10 -3.48 -14.36
N HIS A 392 -0.02 -3.67 -13.61
CA HIS A 392 1.34 -3.52 -14.13
C HIS A 392 1.97 -4.85 -14.55
N PRO A 393 2.86 -4.86 -15.56
CA PRO A 393 3.65 -6.05 -15.89
C PRO A 393 4.37 -6.59 -14.65
N MET A 394 4.39 -7.90 -14.50
CA MET A 394 5.09 -8.59 -13.40
C MET A 394 6.09 -9.59 -13.97
N PHE A 395 7.11 -9.94 -13.19
CA PHE A 395 7.97 -11.05 -13.54
C PHE A 395 7.25 -12.37 -13.36
N ASP A 396 7.52 -13.31 -14.28
CA ASP A 396 7.06 -14.69 -14.14
C ASP A 396 7.50 -15.25 -12.77
N LYS A 397 6.59 -15.93 -12.08
CA LYS A 397 6.85 -16.51 -10.76
C LYS A 397 7.88 -17.62 -10.79
N SER A 398 7.98 -18.34 -11.92
CA SER A 398 8.96 -19.41 -12.13
C SER A 398 10.39 -18.89 -12.39
N ALA A 399 10.53 -17.59 -12.70
CA ALA A 399 11.83 -17.00 -12.96
C ALA A 399 12.65 -16.91 -11.66
N LYS A 400 13.86 -17.51 -11.71
CA LYS A 400 14.81 -17.40 -10.59
C LYS A 400 15.31 -15.98 -10.48
N ARG A 401 14.94 -15.29 -9.39
CA ARG A 401 15.35 -13.92 -9.10
C ARG A 401 16.62 -13.92 -8.25
N SER A 402 17.62 -13.20 -8.71
CA SER A 402 18.86 -12.98 -7.98
C SER A 402 19.16 -11.47 -7.97
N PRO A 403 18.63 -10.69 -7.00
CA PRO A 403 18.85 -9.27 -6.95
C PRO A 403 20.33 -8.93 -6.78
N ILE A 404 20.84 -8.01 -7.59
CA ILE A 404 22.17 -7.42 -7.45
C ILE A 404 22.13 -6.15 -6.59
N ALA A 405 20.98 -5.54 -6.45
CA ALA A 405 20.73 -4.38 -5.58
C ALA A 405 19.25 -4.25 -5.24
N THR A 406 18.94 -3.45 -4.23
CA THR A 406 17.58 -3.08 -3.83
C THR A 406 17.51 -1.59 -3.56
N GLY A 407 16.44 -0.95 -4.04
CA GLY A 407 16.13 0.47 -3.81
C GLY A 407 14.69 0.65 -3.36
N LEU A 408 14.21 1.90 -3.44
CA LEU A 408 12.83 2.25 -3.11
C LEU A 408 11.88 1.85 -4.25
N PRO A 409 10.75 1.21 -3.96
CA PRO A 409 9.72 0.87 -4.94
C PRO A 409 8.93 2.13 -5.33
N ALA A 410 9.50 2.93 -6.23
CA ALA A 410 9.04 4.29 -6.51
C ALA A 410 7.83 4.36 -7.46
N SER A 411 7.72 3.43 -8.41
CA SER A 411 6.54 3.26 -9.27
C SER A 411 6.38 1.77 -9.59
N PRO A 412 5.18 1.20 -9.40
CA PRO A 412 4.97 -0.25 -9.46
C PRO A 412 5.17 -0.83 -10.86
N GLY A 413 5.36 -2.16 -10.90
CA GLY A 413 5.52 -2.94 -12.12
C GLY A 413 6.95 -3.43 -12.35
N ALA A 414 7.09 -4.35 -13.30
CA ALA A 414 8.36 -4.91 -13.72
C ALA A 414 8.76 -4.39 -15.10
N ALA A 415 10.03 -4.04 -15.27
CA ALA A 415 10.56 -3.61 -16.54
C ALA A 415 11.83 -4.37 -16.91
N VAL A 416 11.99 -4.63 -18.21
CA VAL A 416 13.16 -5.29 -18.80
C VAL A 416 13.60 -4.51 -20.03
N GLY A 417 14.88 -4.17 -20.09
CA GLY A 417 15.41 -3.46 -21.25
C GLY A 417 16.93 -3.34 -21.24
N GLN A 418 17.47 -2.80 -22.30
CA GLN A 418 18.89 -2.48 -22.40
C GLN A 418 19.20 -1.23 -21.56
N ILE A 419 20.31 -1.24 -20.87
CA ILE A 419 20.77 -0.11 -20.08
C ILE A 419 21.14 1.06 -21.02
N VAL A 420 20.60 2.23 -20.72
CA VAL A 420 20.98 3.50 -21.31
C VAL A 420 21.21 4.53 -20.20
N PHE A 421 22.22 5.42 -20.39
CA PHE A 421 22.63 6.36 -19.35
C PHE A 421 22.25 7.82 -19.64
N SER A 422 21.62 8.09 -20.79
CA SER A 422 21.12 9.42 -21.14
C SER A 422 19.76 9.36 -21.82
N ALA A 423 19.00 10.47 -21.73
CA ALA A 423 17.73 10.62 -22.41
C ALA A 423 17.88 10.48 -23.95
N ALA A 424 18.92 11.08 -24.51
CA ALA A 424 19.21 11.00 -25.95
C ALA A 424 19.49 9.57 -26.43
N ASP A 425 20.22 8.76 -25.63
CA ASP A 425 20.46 7.35 -25.93
C ASP A 425 19.18 6.54 -25.83
N ALA A 426 18.30 6.87 -24.86
CA ALA A 426 16.99 6.22 -24.71
C ALA A 426 16.11 6.48 -25.95
N GLU A 427 15.97 7.72 -26.37
CA GLU A 427 15.20 8.12 -27.55
C GLU A 427 15.74 7.46 -28.84
N LYS A 428 17.06 7.48 -29.02
CA LYS A 428 17.70 6.84 -30.16
C LYS A 428 17.44 5.33 -30.19
N ALA A 429 17.70 4.64 -29.08
CA ALA A 429 17.52 3.19 -29.01
C ALA A 429 16.04 2.78 -29.15
N ALA A 430 15.13 3.54 -28.57
CA ALA A 430 13.68 3.33 -28.73
C ALA A 430 13.25 3.56 -30.19
N GLY A 431 13.77 4.56 -30.86
CA GLY A 431 13.55 4.80 -32.29
C GLY A 431 14.05 3.66 -33.19
N GLU A 432 15.03 2.87 -32.74
CA GLU A 432 15.50 1.64 -33.37
C GLU A 432 14.65 0.41 -32.99
N GLY A 433 13.58 0.57 -32.23
CA GLY A 433 12.69 -0.51 -31.74
C GLY A 433 13.25 -1.31 -30.55
N LYS A 434 14.30 -0.82 -29.88
CA LYS A 434 14.89 -1.47 -28.70
C LYS A 434 14.12 -1.09 -27.44
N LYS A 435 13.95 -2.04 -26.53
CA LYS A 435 13.43 -1.79 -25.18
C LYS A 435 14.59 -1.36 -24.30
N VAL A 436 14.43 -0.23 -23.58
CA VAL A 436 15.49 0.37 -22.78
C VAL A 436 15.03 0.62 -21.33
N VAL A 437 15.98 0.58 -20.40
CA VAL A 437 15.83 1.05 -19.04
C VAL A 437 16.77 2.23 -18.85
N LEU A 438 16.23 3.39 -18.51
CA LEU A 438 17.01 4.59 -18.26
C LEU A 438 17.64 4.52 -16.88
N VAL A 439 18.97 4.58 -16.82
CA VAL A 439 19.75 4.48 -15.58
C VAL A 439 20.46 5.79 -15.32
N ARG A 440 20.16 6.45 -14.20
CA ARG A 440 20.72 7.76 -13.85
C ARG A 440 21.20 7.77 -12.40
N VAL A 441 22.12 8.67 -12.06
CA VAL A 441 22.37 8.97 -10.64
C VAL A 441 21.14 9.60 -10.03
N GLU A 442 20.56 10.58 -10.71
CA GLU A 442 19.24 11.19 -10.46
C GLU A 442 18.69 11.72 -11.77
N THR A 443 17.38 11.82 -11.93
CA THR A 443 16.77 12.42 -13.14
C THR A 443 16.49 13.90 -12.94
N SER A 444 16.49 14.63 -14.03
CA SER A 444 16.13 16.05 -14.15
C SER A 444 14.99 16.25 -15.15
N PRO A 445 14.36 17.43 -15.24
CA PRO A 445 13.34 17.72 -16.25
C PRO A 445 13.80 17.47 -17.69
N GLU A 446 15.10 17.54 -17.95
CA GLU A 446 15.68 17.25 -19.28
C GLU A 446 15.63 15.76 -19.65
N ASP A 447 15.44 14.88 -18.68
CA ASP A 447 15.35 13.43 -18.89
C ASP A 447 13.92 12.95 -19.25
N ILE A 448 12.91 13.82 -19.24
CA ILE A 448 11.48 13.46 -19.41
C ILE A 448 11.25 12.71 -20.72
N ALA A 449 11.82 13.16 -21.85
CA ALA A 449 11.67 12.51 -23.15
C ALA A 449 12.27 11.10 -23.14
N GLY A 450 13.45 10.94 -22.56
CA GLY A 450 14.09 9.63 -22.37
C GLY A 450 13.32 8.70 -21.42
N MET A 451 12.74 9.26 -20.35
CA MET A 451 11.89 8.50 -19.45
C MET A 451 10.65 7.97 -20.16
N HIS A 452 9.99 8.80 -20.97
CA HIS A 452 8.76 8.45 -21.69
C HIS A 452 8.92 7.26 -22.64
N VAL A 453 10.05 7.13 -23.30
CA VAL A 453 10.33 6.03 -24.25
C VAL A 453 10.92 4.78 -23.57
N SER A 454 11.28 4.88 -22.30
CA SER A 454 11.89 3.79 -21.52
C SER A 454 10.84 2.83 -20.97
N GLN A 455 11.21 1.55 -20.87
CA GLN A 455 10.36 0.53 -20.21
C GLN A 455 10.36 0.69 -18.69
N GLY A 456 11.39 1.33 -18.14
CA GLY A 456 11.52 1.59 -16.71
C GLY A 456 12.66 2.56 -16.41
N VAL A 457 12.69 3.06 -15.17
CA VAL A 457 13.69 4.05 -14.70
C VAL A 457 14.36 3.51 -13.43
N LEU A 458 15.69 3.61 -13.40
CA LEU A 458 16.52 3.20 -12.27
C LEU A 458 17.40 4.38 -11.84
N THR A 459 17.36 4.76 -10.55
CA THR A 459 18.23 5.82 -10.04
C THR A 459 19.03 5.42 -8.81
N ALA A 460 20.28 5.87 -8.73
CA ALA A 460 21.13 5.66 -7.58
C ALA A 460 20.71 6.56 -6.39
N ARG A 461 20.17 7.73 -6.65
CA ARG A 461 19.68 8.69 -5.65
C ARG A 461 18.23 9.04 -5.87
N GLY A 462 17.59 9.53 -4.83
CA GLY A 462 16.21 10.00 -4.86
C GLY A 462 15.29 9.22 -3.93
N GLY A 463 14.37 9.93 -3.30
CA GLY A 463 13.31 9.37 -2.46
C GLY A 463 12.02 9.13 -3.25
N MET A 464 10.95 8.77 -2.54
CA MET A 464 9.61 8.57 -3.10
C MET A 464 8.99 9.84 -3.69
N THR A 465 9.52 11.01 -3.37
CA THR A 465 9.12 12.33 -3.88
C THR A 465 10.14 12.93 -4.86
N SER A 466 11.16 12.17 -5.26
CA SER A 466 12.14 12.60 -6.26
C SER A 466 11.49 12.78 -7.63
N HIS A 467 12.13 13.57 -8.50
CA HIS A 467 11.69 13.78 -9.88
C HIS A 467 11.45 12.45 -10.61
N ALA A 468 12.39 11.49 -10.51
CA ALA A 468 12.24 10.15 -11.09
C ALA A 468 10.97 9.45 -10.62
N ALA A 469 10.72 9.44 -9.32
CA ALA A 469 9.59 8.77 -8.70
C ALA A 469 8.24 9.40 -9.10
N VAL A 470 8.16 10.73 -9.07
CA VAL A 470 6.91 11.47 -9.39
C VAL A 470 6.58 11.35 -10.88
N VAL A 471 7.56 11.58 -11.76
CA VAL A 471 7.36 11.53 -13.20
C VAL A 471 7.07 10.11 -13.68
N ALA A 472 7.81 9.10 -13.18
CA ALA A 472 7.57 7.70 -13.54
C ALA A 472 6.15 7.25 -13.15
N ARG A 473 5.66 7.62 -11.96
CA ARG A 473 4.27 7.34 -11.55
C ARG A 473 3.26 8.04 -12.45
N GLY A 474 3.49 9.31 -12.79
CA GLY A 474 2.63 10.04 -13.71
C GLY A 474 2.57 9.43 -15.11
N MET A 475 3.65 8.80 -15.56
CA MET A 475 3.75 8.11 -16.85
C MET A 475 3.31 6.63 -16.78
N GLY A 476 3.06 6.08 -15.60
CA GLY A 476 2.77 4.64 -15.44
C GLY A 476 3.97 3.72 -15.74
N ILE A 477 5.20 4.22 -15.58
CA ILE A 477 6.43 3.50 -15.90
C ILE A 477 7.04 2.94 -14.61
N PRO A 478 7.44 1.65 -14.56
CA PRO A 478 8.13 1.08 -13.41
C PRO A 478 9.38 1.86 -13.01
N CYS A 479 9.54 2.13 -11.71
CA CYS A 479 10.69 2.89 -11.23
C CYS A 479 11.22 2.32 -9.91
N VAL A 480 12.54 2.11 -9.89
CA VAL A 480 13.30 1.85 -8.66
C VAL A 480 14.23 3.03 -8.42
N SER A 481 14.06 3.72 -7.29
CA SER A 481 14.87 4.91 -6.97
C SER A 481 15.68 4.73 -5.69
N GLY A 482 16.72 5.56 -5.52
CA GLY A 482 17.51 5.58 -4.30
C GLY A 482 18.26 4.28 -4.02
N VAL A 483 18.80 3.63 -5.05
CA VAL A 483 19.59 2.40 -4.92
C VAL A 483 21.01 2.78 -4.44
N ALA A 484 21.24 2.78 -3.12
CA ALA A 484 22.47 3.27 -2.51
C ALA A 484 23.75 2.53 -2.95
N ASP A 485 23.62 1.24 -3.27
CA ASP A 485 24.73 0.39 -3.72
C ASP A 485 25.04 0.52 -5.22
N LEU A 486 24.21 1.28 -5.97
CA LEU A 486 24.37 1.48 -7.39
C LEU A 486 25.42 2.57 -7.66
N ARG A 487 26.48 2.21 -8.36
CA ARG A 487 27.54 3.13 -8.80
C ARG A 487 27.49 3.23 -10.33
N ILE A 488 27.33 4.44 -10.83
CA ILE A 488 27.24 4.75 -12.25
C ILE A 488 28.47 5.54 -12.66
N ASP A 489 29.17 5.07 -13.66
CA ASP A 489 30.26 5.78 -14.32
C ASP A 489 29.84 6.12 -15.76
N TYR A 490 29.55 7.39 -15.97
CA TYR A 490 29.13 7.89 -17.28
C TYR A 490 30.26 7.90 -18.32
N ALA A 491 31.54 7.99 -17.88
CA ALA A 491 32.68 8.03 -18.78
C ALA A 491 32.94 6.64 -19.40
N SER A 492 32.84 5.60 -18.61
CA SER A 492 32.94 4.20 -19.05
C SER A 492 31.63 3.59 -19.48
N GLN A 493 30.50 4.31 -19.32
CA GLN A 493 29.13 3.82 -19.55
C GLN A 493 28.86 2.50 -18.84
N THR A 494 29.13 2.43 -17.55
CA THR A 494 28.93 1.25 -16.73
C THR A 494 28.16 1.57 -15.46
N LEU A 495 27.44 0.55 -14.95
CA LEU A 495 26.91 0.53 -13.60
C LEU A 495 27.51 -0.67 -12.84
N THR A 496 27.72 -0.50 -11.56
CA THR A 496 28.20 -1.57 -10.66
C THR A 496 27.29 -1.65 -9.44
N ALA A 497 26.81 -2.85 -9.13
CA ALA A 497 25.99 -3.14 -7.96
C ALA A 497 26.19 -4.59 -7.52
N GLY A 498 26.29 -4.87 -6.21
CA GLY A 498 26.43 -6.23 -5.66
C GLY A 498 27.61 -7.03 -6.24
N GLY A 499 28.72 -6.36 -6.57
CA GLY A 499 29.89 -6.99 -7.20
C GLY A 499 29.72 -7.31 -8.70
N THR A 500 28.57 -6.98 -9.31
CA THR A 500 28.28 -7.16 -10.74
C THR A 500 28.44 -5.82 -11.46
N THR A 501 29.16 -5.82 -12.59
CA THR A 501 29.31 -4.66 -13.47
C THR A 501 28.60 -4.92 -14.79
N LEU A 502 27.71 -4.00 -15.18
CA LEU A 502 26.95 -4.02 -16.42
C LEU A 502 27.29 -2.78 -17.25
N LYS A 503 27.25 -2.89 -18.58
CA LYS A 503 27.57 -1.84 -19.54
C LYS A 503 26.31 -1.32 -20.26
N ALA A 504 26.41 -0.18 -20.90
CA ALA A 504 25.40 0.28 -21.85
C ALA A 504 25.08 -0.82 -22.88
N GLY A 505 23.78 -1.08 -23.10
CA GLY A 505 23.29 -2.12 -23.98
C GLY A 505 23.11 -3.51 -23.33
N ASP A 506 23.68 -3.76 -22.15
CA ASP A 506 23.40 -4.99 -21.41
C ASP A 506 21.95 -5.00 -20.91
N MET A 507 21.38 -6.18 -20.79
CA MET A 507 20.00 -6.34 -20.30
C MET A 507 19.95 -6.20 -18.78
N ILE A 508 18.97 -5.44 -18.30
CA ILE A 508 18.65 -5.28 -16.89
C ILE A 508 17.15 -5.48 -16.66
N SER A 509 16.82 -6.01 -15.52
CA SER A 509 15.45 -6.18 -15.05
C SER A 509 15.26 -5.41 -13.74
N ILE A 510 14.19 -4.61 -13.62
CA ILE A 510 13.84 -3.88 -12.41
C ILE A 510 12.40 -4.21 -11.99
N ASP A 511 12.21 -4.36 -10.69
CA ASP A 511 10.88 -4.56 -10.08
C ASP A 511 10.52 -3.32 -9.25
N GLY A 512 9.75 -2.42 -9.84
CA GLY A 512 9.28 -1.20 -9.18
C GLY A 512 8.30 -1.45 -8.04
N THR A 513 7.74 -2.67 -7.94
CA THR A 513 6.85 -3.06 -6.83
C THR A 513 7.63 -3.47 -5.58
N THR A 514 8.76 -4.15 -5.76
CA THR A 514 9.60 -4.65 -4.66
C THR A 514 10.90 -3.87 -4.45
N GLY A 515 11.26 -2.99 -5.40
CA GLY A 515 12.52 -2.25 -5.40
C GLY A 515 13.73 -3.08 -5.83
N GLN A 516 13.56 -4.28 -6.35
CA GLN A 516 14.66 -5.18 -6.73
C GLN A 516 15.24 -4.84 -8.10
N VAL A 517 16.55 -4.97 -8.23
CA VAL A 517 17.30 -4.83 -9.48
C VAL A 517 18.04 -6.13 -9.77
N MET A 518 17.87 -6.70 -10.97
CA MET A 518 18.47 -7.96 -11.40
C MET A 518 19.26 -7.77 -12.71
N ALA A 519 20.38 -8.44 -12.82
CA ALA A 519 21.14 -8.53 -14.07
C ALA A 519 20.45 -9.45 -15.07
N GLY A 520 20.47 -9.08 -16.36
CA GLY A 520 19.88 -9.89 -17.43
C GLY A 520 18.38 -9.62 -17.65
N ALA A 521 17.81 -10.33 -18.62
CA ALA A 521 16.40 -10.24 -18.99
C ALA A 521 15.61 -11.34 -18.30
N LEU A 522 14.67 -10.97 -17.43
CA LEU A 522 13.71 -11.89 -16.84
C LEU A 522 12.39 -11.89 -17.64
N PRO A 523 11.71 -13.05 -17.74
CA PRO A 523 10.43 -13.12 -18.44
C PRO A 523 9.37 -12.30 -17.71
N LEU A 524 8.61 -11.50 -18.50
CA LEU A 524 7.49 -10.70 -18.04
C LEU A 524 6.17 -11.39 -18.34
N VAL A 525 5.24 -11.30 -17.39
CA VAL A 525 3.82 -11.63 -17.57
C VAL A 525 3.07 -10.33 -17.70
N LYS A 526 2.30 -10.17 -18.79
CA LYS A 526 1.40 -9.04 -18.96
C LYS A 526 0.18 -9.22 -18.04
N PRO A 527 -0.36 -8.15 -17.45
CA PRO A 527 -1.61 -8.22 -16.73
C PRO A 527 -2.71 -8.69 -17.70
N GLU A 528 -3.40 -9.75 -17.34
CA GLU A 528 -4.59 -10.20 -18.06
C GLU A 528 -5.83 -9.62 -17.37
N MET A 529 -6.59 -8.82 -18.11
CA MET A 529 -7.92 -8.31 -17.69
C MET A 529 -8.99 -9.42 -17.77
N ALA A 530 -8.58 -10.67 -17.71
CA ALA A 530 -9.39 -11.88 -17.84
C ALA A 530 -9.42 -12.66 -16.51
N GLY A 531 -10.22 -13.74 -16.45
CA GLY A 531 -10.32 -14.59 -15.27
C GLY A 531 -10.89 -13.86 -14.06
N ASP A 532 -10.33 -14.14 -12.89
CA ASP A 532 -10.80 -13.59 -11.60
C ASP A 532 -10.85 -12.06 -11.58
N PHE A 533 -9.90 -11.39 -12.24
CA PHE A 533 -9.88 -9.92 -12.33
C PHE A 533 -11.07 -9.39 -13.15
N GLY A 534 -11.32 -9.98 -14.32
CA GLY A 534 -12.43 -9.57 -15.18
C GLY A 534 -13.78 -9.81 -14.51
N GLU A 535 -13.93 -10.93 -13.83
CA GLU A 535 -15.16 -11.25 -13.08
C GLU A 535 -15.37 -10.27 -11.92
N PHE A 536 -14.35 -10.02 -11.13
CA PHE A 536 -14.40 -9.06 -10.02
C PHE A 536 -14.76 -7.64 -10.50
N MET A 537 -14.11 -7.17 -11.57
CA MET A 537 -14.43 -5.86 -12.15
C MET A 537 -15.86 -5.80 -12.70
N GLY A 538 -16.39 -6.90 -13.22
CA GLY A 538 -17.80 -7.02 -13.57
C GLY A 538 -18.74 -6.75 -12.38
N TRP A 539 -18.42 -7.32 -11.20
CA TRP A 539 -19.17 -7.03 -9.98
C TRP A 539 -19.05 -5.58 -9.53
N VAL A 540 -17.83 -4.99 -9.63
CA VAL A 540 -17.62 -3.56 -9.35
C VAL A 540 -18.52 -2.71 -10.24
N ASP A 541 -18.60 -3.02 -11.55
CA ASP A 541 -19.43 -2.30 -12.50
C ASP A 541 -20.95 -2.48 -12.23
N GLU A 542 -21.38 -3.64 -11.72
CA GLU A 542 -22.77 -3.86 -11.30
C GLU A 542 -23.14 -3.04 -10.04
N ILE A 543 -22.20 -2.81 -9.13
CA ILE A 543 -22.45 -2.20 -7.81
C ILE A 543 -22.24 -0.69 -7.83
N ARG A 544 -21.20 -0.19 -8.53
CA ARG A 544 -20.88 1.23 -8.56
C ARG A 544 -21.99 2.05 -9.20
N THR A 545 -22.21 3.27 -8.68
CA THR A 545 -23.15 4.25 -9.23
C THR A 545 -22.43 5.33 -10.03
N LEU A 546 -21.19 5.67 -9.67
CA LEU A 546 -20.38 6.65 -10.37
C LEU A 546 -19.74 6.04 -11.62
N LYS A 547 -19.64 6.87 -12.67
CA LYS A 547 -18.94 6.55 -13.92
C LYS A 547 -17.51 7.05 -13.88
N VAL A 548 -16.63 6.44 -14.67
CA VAL A 548 -15.23 6.83 -14.79
C VAL A 548 -14.98 7.45 -16.17
N ARG A 549 -14.49 8.69 -16.17
CA ARG A 549 -14.06 9.41 -17.37
C ARG A 549 -12.55 9.65 -17.32
N ALA A 550 -11.91 9.66 -18.47
CA ALA A 550 -10.46 9.86 -18.59
C ALA A 550 -10.12 11.24 -19.15
N ASN A 551 -8.89 11.70 -18.90
CA ASN A 551 -8.32 12.82 -19.62
C ASN A 551 -7.76 12.32 -20.95
N ALA A 552 -8.09 12.96 -22.07
CA ALA A 552 -7.53 12.65 -23.38
C ALA A 552 -7.63 13.84 -24.32
N GLU A 553 -6.54 14.17 -24.99
CA GLU A 553 -6.44 15.27 -25.93
C GLU A 553 -6.17 14.80 -27.35
N THR A 554 -5.65 13.59 -27.53
CA THR A 554 -5.31 13.00 -28.83
C THR A 554 -6.17 11.79 -29.15
N PRO A 555 -6.30 11.40 -30.45
CA PRO A 555 -6.98 10.17 -30.84
C PRO A 555 -6.39 8.92 -30.18
N THR A 556 -5.07 8.88 -30.02
CA THR A 556 -4.37 7.76 -29.36
C THR A 556 -4.75 7.65 -27.90
N ASP A 557 -4.78 8.77 -27.16
CA ASP A 557 -5.18 8.81 -25.76
C ASP A 557 -6.64 8.39 -25.58
N ALA A 558 -7.53 8.91 -26.45
CA ALA A 558 -8.95 8.58 -26.42
C ALA A 558 -9.20 7.08 -26.69
N GLN A 559 -8.47 6.50 -27.66
CA GLN A 559 -8.59 5.07 -27.94
C GLN A 559 -8.07 4.24 -26.75
N THR A 560 -6.93 4.61 -26.18
CA THR A 560 -6.36 3.97 -24.99
C THR A 560 -7.32 4.02 -23.80
N ALA A 561 -7.90 5.21 -23.55
CA ALA A 561 -8.89 5.39 -22.49
C ALA A 561 -10.12 4.49 -22.69
N LYS A 562 -10.63 4.43 -23.94
CA LYS A 562 -11.76 3.56 -24.30
C LYS A 562 -11.44 2.08 -24.13
N ASP A 563 -10.25 1.65 -24.55
CA ASP A 563 -9.80 0.27 -24.45
C ASP A 563 -9.64 -0.17 -22.98
N PHE A 564 -9.30 0.75 -22.08
CA PHE A 564 -9.31 0.56 -20.62
C PHE A 564 -10.69 0.70 -19.97
N GLY A 565 -11.75 0.91 -20.75
CA GLY A 565 -13.12 0.94 -20.24
C GLY A 565 -13.60 2.30 -19.73
N ALA A 566 -12.97 3.40 -20.13
CA ALA A 566 -13.46 4.73 -19.79
C ALA A 566 -14.84 4.99 -20.41
N GLU A 567 -15.73 5.61 -19.63
CA GLU A 567 -17.13 5.86 -20.00
C GLU A 567 -17.35 7.28 -20.56
N GLY A 568 -16.28 7.94 -20.92
CA GLY A 568 -16.22 9.27 -21.52
C GLY A 568 -14.88 9.93 -21.37
N ILE A 569 -14.72 11.07 -22.01
CA ILE A 569 -13.60 12.00 -21.76
C ILE A 569 -14.10 13.05 -20.76
N GLY A 570 -13.46 13.09 -19.58
CA GLY A 570 -13.77 14.04 -18.52
C GLY A 570 -13.11 15.40 -18.75
N LEU A 571 -11.93 15.40 -19.35
CA LEU A 571 -11.22 16.63 -19.69
C LEU A 571 -10.43 16.47 -20.97
N CYS A 572 -10.79 17.28 -21.98
CA CYS A 572 -9.98 17.50 -23.18
C CYS A 572 -9.48 18.95 -23.17
N ARG A 573 -8.17 19.13 -22.99
CA ARG A 573 -7.51 20.44 -22.96
C ARG A 573 -7.21 20.88 -24.38
N THR A 574 -7.90 21.87 -24.88
CA THR A 574 -7.76 22.32 -26.26
C THR A 574 -6.43 23.02 -26.55
N GLU A 575 -5.76 23.58 -25.55
CA GLU A 575 -4.44 24.19 -25.71
C GLU A 575 -3.39 23.20 -26.23
N HIS A 576 -3.44 21.95 -25.83
CA HIS A 576 -2.47 20.93 -26.29
C HIS A 576 -2.54 20.70 -27.81
N MET A 577 -3.72 20.87 -28.39
CA MET A 577 -3.91 20.75 -29.83
C MET A 577 -3.16 21.85 -30.66
N PHE A 578 -2.90 22.99 -30.01
CA PHE A 578 -2.27 24.13 -30.68
C PHE A 578 -0.74 24.15 -30.63
N PHE A 579 -0.12 23.28 -29.78
CA PHE A 579 1.33 23.19 -29.73
C PHE A 579 1.96 22.39 -30.89
N ASP A 580 1.16 21.72 -31.69
CA ASP A 580 1.65 21.02 -32.88
C ASP A 580 2.38 21.99 -33.85
N PRO A 581 3.58 21.63 -34.38
CA PRO A 581 4.37 22.49 -35.28
C PRO A 581 3.62 23.02 -36.50
N SER A 582 2.62 22.28 -36.99
CA SER A 582 1.81 22.70 -38.14
C SER A 582 0.78 23.79 -37.80
N ARG A 583 0.48 24.01 -36.54
CA ARG A 583 -0.61 24.86 -36.04
C ARG A 583 -0.13 26.06 -35.22
N ILE A 584 0.94 25.87 -34.45
CA ILE A 584 1.43 26.85 -33.49
C ILE A 584 1.65 28.24 -34.10
N ASN A 585 2.05 28.28 -35.36
CA ASN A 585 2.30 29.54 -36.03
C ASN A 585 1.00 30.31 -36.36
N HIS A 586 -0.10 29.63 -36.64
CA HIS A 586 -1.40 30.28 -36.80
C HIS A 586 -1.96 30.79 -35.45
N MET A 587 -1.68 30.10 -34.36
CA MET A 587 -1.98 30.58 -33.02
C MET A 587 -1.16 31.83 -32.68
N ARG A 588 0.11 31.85 -33.02
CA ARG A 588 1.00 33.03 -32.89
C ARG A 588 0.55 34.21 -33.79
N GLU A 589 0.10 33.95 -34.99
CA GLU A 589 -0.52 34.97 -35.88
C GLU A 589 -1.74 35.60 -35.20
N MET A 590 -2.59 34.80 -34.56
CA MET A 590 -3.77 35.30 -33.87
C MET A 590 -3.37 36.18 -32.66
N ILE A 591 -2.39 35.77 -31.88
CA ILE A 591 -1.90 36.50 -30.67
C ILE A 591 -1.27 37.83 -31.06
N LEU A 592 -0.56 37.88 -32.19
CA LEU A 592 0.16 39.06 -32.67
C LEU A 592 -0.72 39.99 -33.49
N ALA A 593 -1.96 39.58 -33.85
CA ALA A 593 -2.87 40.43 -34.64
C ALA A 593 -3.22 41.70 -33.86
N LYS A 594 -3.29 42.79 -34.61
CA LYS A 594 -3.52 44.16 -34.06
C LYS A 594 -5.00 44.47 -33.82
N ASP A 595 -5.88 43.75 -34.53
CA ASP A 595 -7.34 43.98 -34.48
C ASP A 595 -8.12 42.65 -34.56
N GLU A 596 -9.40 42.72 -34.39
CA GLU A 596 -10.31 41.56 -34.45
C GLU A 596 -10.29 40.91 -35.85
N ALA A 597 -10.23 41.70 -36.93
CA ALA A 597 -10.24 41.15 -38.28
C ALA A 597 -8.99 40.30 -38.55
N GLY A 598 -7.82 40.75 -38.06
CA GLY A 598 -6.59 39.97 -38.10
C GLY A 598 -6.67 38.69 -37.29
N ARG A 599 -7.21 38.74 -36.05
CA ARG A 599 -7.45 37.51 -35.23
C ARG A 599 -8.39 36.55 -35.91
N ARG A 600 -9.51 36.98 -36.44
CA ARG A 600 -10.46 36.12 -37.16
C ARG A 600 -9.79 35.45 -38.37
N LYS A 601 -9.01 36.16 -39.15
CA LYS A 601 -8.26 35.58 -40.27
C LYS A 601 -7.29 34.46 -39.84
N ALA A 602 -6.65 34.60 -38.69
CA ALA A 602 -5.79 33.56 -38.14
C ALA A 602 -6.60 32.36 -37.58
N LEU A 603 -7.71 32.65 -36.91
CA LEU A 603 -8.65 31.64 -36.39
C LEU A 603 -9.28 30.82 -37.49
N ASP A 604 -9.61 31.42 -38.62
CA ASP A 604 -10.11 30.72 -39.84
C ASP A 604 -9.14 29.66 -40.34
N LYS A 605 -7.83 29.86 -40.14
CA LYS A 605 -6.81 28.86 -40.50
C LYS A 605 -6.74 27.73 -39.48
N LEU A 606 -7.05 27.98 -38.18
CA LEU A 606 -7.02 27.03 -37.12
C LEU A 606 -8.29 26.13 -37.08
N LEU A 607 -9.42 26.68 -37.47
CA LEU A 607 -10.72 26.03 -37.46
C LEU A 607 -10.73 24.61 -38.08
N PRO A 608 -10.18 24.41 -39.32
CA PRO A 608 -10.19 23.09 -39.95
C PRO A 608 -9.41 22.04 -39.14
N PHE A 609 -8.29 22.44 -38.54
CA PHE A 609 -7.47 21.54 -37.72
C PHE A 609 -8.23 21.09 -36.46
N GLN A 610 -8.72 22.06 -35.70
CA GLN A 610 -9.41 21.77 -34.45
C GLN A 610 -10.72 21.01 -34.67
N ARG A 611 -11.44 21.34 -35.73
CA ARG A 611 -12.63 20.56 -36.15
C ARG A 611 -12.26 19.11 -36.42
N GLN A 612 -11.16 18.84 -37.13
CA GLN A 612 -10.74 17.47 -37.41
C GLN A 612 -10.37 16.71 -36.12
N ASP A 613 -9.67 17.36 -35.17
CA ASP A 613 -9.34 16.78 -33.88
C ASP A 613 -10.60 16.31 -33.14
N PHE A 614 -11.64 17.15 -33.12
CA PHE A 614 -12.91 16.77 -32.49
C PHE A 614 -13.68 15.71 -33.27
N VAL A 615 -13.60 15.69 -34.61
CA VAL A 615 -14.18 14.60 -35.41
C VAL A 615 -13.54 13.27 -35.02
N ASP A 616 -12.23 13.23 -34.86
CA ASP A 616 -11.51 12.03 -34.50
C ASP A 616 -11.86 11.58 -33.07
N LEU A 617 -11.85 12.50 -32.09
CA LEU A 617 -12.20 12.21 -30.70
C LEU A 617 -13.66 11.72 -30.57
N PHE A 618 -14.64 12.43 -31.15
CA PHE A 618 -16.04 12.03 -31.10
C PHE A 618 -16.28 10.70 -31.84
N SER A 619 -15.54 10.45 -32.92
CA SER A 619 -15.66 9.18 -33.66
C SER A 619 -15.15 7.98 -32.85
N ILE A 620 -14.11 8.16 -32.05
CA ILE A 620 -13.58 7.13 -31.15
C ILE A 620 -14.54 6.93 -29.96
N MET A 621 -15.04 8.04 -29.41
CA MET A 621 -15.93 8.03 -28.23
C MET A 621 -17.41 7.93 -28.61
N ASP A 622 -17.74 7.24 -29.68
CA ASP A 622 -19.11 7.01 -30.18
C ASP A 622 -20.06 6.61 -29.07
N GLY A 623 -21.11 7.43 -28.82
CA GLY A 623 -22.10 7.23 -27.77
C GLY A 623 -21.64 7.59 -26.35
N LEU A 624 -20.40 8.06 -26.18
CA LEU A 624 -19.84 8.46 -24.89
C LEU A 624 -19.61 9.99 -24.86
N PRO A 625 -19.80 10.65 -23.71
CA PRO A 625 -19.59 12.08 -23.56
C PRO A 625 -18.12 12.48 -23.68
N VAL A 626 -17.88 13.65 -24.25
CA VAL A 626 -16.55 14.27 -24.34
C VAL A 626 -16.66 15.71 -23.85
N THR A 627 -16.07 15.98 -22.68
CA THR A 627 -15.95 17.33 -22.12
C THR A 627 -14.77 18.03 -22.76
N VAL A 628 -15.04 19.09 -23.49
CA VAL A 628 -14.05 19.92 -24.17
C VAL A 628 -13.89 21.23 -23.42
N ARG A 629 -12.74 21.42 -22.80
CA ARG A 629 -12.38 22.68 -22.15
C ARG A 629 -11.95 23.70 -23.21
N LEU A 630 -12.59 24.85 -23.21
CA LEU A 630 -12.18 25.97 -24.06
C LEU A 630 -10.80 26.48 -23.67
N LEU A 631 -10.15 27.24 -24.55
CA LEU A 631 -8.78 27.71 -24.38
C LEU A 631 -8.57 28.36 -22.99
N ASP A 632 -7.66 27.80 -22.21
CA ASP A 632 -7.43 28.21 -20.83
C ASP A 632 -6.13 29.02 -20.62
N PRO A 633 -4.93 28.61 -21.10
CA PRO A 633 -3.70 29.26 -20.69
C PRO A 633 -3.55 30.68 -21.21
N PRO A 634 -2.75 31.52 -20.52
CA PRO A 634 -2.42 32.85 -21.01
C PRO A 634 -1.71 32.80 -22.39
N LEU A 635 -2.00 33.78 -23.21
CA LEU A 635 -1.52 33.81 -24.62
C LEU A 635 0.01 33.82 -24.74
N HIS A 636 0.73 34.32 -23.74
CA HIS A 636 2.19 34.34 -23.81
C HIS A 636 2.83 32.94 -23.79
N GLU A 637 2.14 31.92 -23.34
CA GLU A 637 2.65 30.54 -23.34
C GLU A 637 2.86 29.97 -24.75
N PHE A 638 2.14 30.48 -25.72
CA PHE A 638 2.31 30.10 -27.13
C PHE A 638 3.44 30.87 -27.84
N LEU A 639 3.97 31.94 -27.21
CA LEU A 639 5.01 32.76 -27.80
C LEU A 639 6.40 32.28 -27.41
N PRO A 640 7.39 32.36 -28.34
CA PRO A 640 8.72 31.90 -28.05
C PRO A 640 9.46 32.85 -27.09
N ASN A 641 10.17 32.26 -26.12
CA ASN A 641 10.98 32.99 -25.14
C ASN A 641 12.46 33.10 -25.54
N LYS A 642 12.95 32.24 -26.43
CA LYS A 642 14.34 32.24 -26.88
C LYS A 642 14.51 33.16 -28.05
N ARG A 643 15.60 33.98 -28.08
CA ARG A 643 15.88 34.96 -29.10
C ARG A 643 15.90 34.36 -30.50
N ALA A 644 16.52 33.22 -30.72
CA ALA A 644 16.60 32.56 -32.01
C ALA A 644 15.20 32.17 -32.56
N GLU A 645 14.31 31.71 -31.70
CA GLU A 645 12.94 31.37 -32.07
C GLU A 645 12.10 32.64 -32.36
N GLN A 646 12.35 33.73 -31.63
CA GLN A 646 11.70 35.00 -31.87
C GLN A 646 12.14 35.59 -33.23
N GLU A 647 13.43 35.47 -33.61
CA GLU A 647 13.98 35.86 -34.92
C GLU A 647 13.34 35.02 -36.04
N ALA A 648 13.22 33.72 -35.86
CA ALA A 648 12.56 32.84 -36.81
C ALA A 648 11.08 33.19 -37.01
N LEU A 649 10.34 33.45 -35.90
CA LEU A 649 8.94 33.85 -35.94
C LEU A 649 8.78 35.24 -36.63
N ALA A 650 9.62 36.20 -36.31
CA ALA A 650 9.64 37.53 -36.93
C ALA A 650 9.84 37.47 -38.44
N ALA A 651 10.82 36.67 -38.91
CA ALA A 651 11.05 36.44 -40.35
C ALA A 651 9.84 35.77 -41.03
N GLN A 652 9.21 34.82 -40.41
CA GLN A 652 8.03 34.13 -40.93
C GLN A 652 6.82 35.05 -41.05
N MET A 653 6.63 35.93 -40.06
CA MET A 653 5.48 36.82 -39.99
C MET A 653 5.70 38.15 -40.72
N GLY A 654 6.91 38.45 -41.19
CA GLY A 654 7.25 39.68 -41.82
C GLY A 654 7.20 40.90 -40.91
N VAL A 655 7.47 40.71 -39.60
CA VAL A 655 7.51 41.76 -38.58
C VAL A 655 8.94 41.90 -38.01
N SER A 656 9.22 42.96 -37.25
CA SER A 656 10.53 43.10 -36.62
C SER A 656 10.61 42.16 -35.38
N VAL A 657 11.83 41.73 -35.07
CA VAL A 657 12.08 40.93 -33.87
C VAL A 657 11.74 41.71 -32.59
N GLU A 658 11.98 43.02 -32.62
CA GLU A 658 11.66 43.96 -31.55
C GLU A 658 10.14 44.00 -31.26
N GLU A 659 9.31 43.92 -32.32
CA GLU A 659 7.85 43.87 -32.19
C GLU A 659 7.41 42.54 -31.49
N ILE A 660 8.01 41.40 -31.85
CA ILE A 660 7.77 40.10 -31.17
C ILE A 660 8.17 40.19 -29.71
N VAL A 661 9.39 40.66 -29.42
CA VAL A 661 9.89 40.80 -28.04
C VAL A 661 9.00 41.71 -27.20
N ALA A 662 8.65 42.88 -27.77
CA ALA A 662 7.77 43.83 -27.06
C ALA A 662 6.38 43.25 -26.78
N ARG A 663 5.80 42.53 -27.73
CA ARG A 663 4.50 41.90 -27.54
C ARG A 663 4.53 40.75 -26.54
N THR A 664 5.59 39.89 -26.59
CA THR A 664 5.81 38.83 -25.61
C THR A 664 5.94 39.41 -24.21
N ALA A 665 6.74 40.48 -24.06
CA ALA A 665 6.92 41.17 -22.80
C ALA A 665 5.60 41.81 -22.27
N ALA A 666 4.80 42.40 -23.16
CA ALA A 666 3.52 43.01 -22.82
C ALA A 666 2.44 41.99 -22.37
N LEU A 667 2.53 40.76 -22.88
CA LEU A 667 1.59 39.66 -22.53
C LEU A 667 2.09 38.81 -21.38
N HIS A 668 3.34 39.00 -20.95
CA HIS A 668 3.92 38.18 -19.86
C HIS A 668 3.19 38.45 -18.53
N GLU A 669 2.71 37.40 -17.92
CA GLU A 669 2.01 37.44 -16.65
C GLU A 669 2.98 37.12 -15.51
N ALA A 670 3.03 37.96 -14.47
CA ALA A 670 3.83 37.69 -13.28
C ALA A 670 3.29 36.50 -12.48
N ASN A 671 1.95 36.34 -12.47
CA ASN A 671 1.26 35.19 -11.95
C ASN A 671 0.25 34.71 -13.00
N PRO A 672 0.56 33.61 -13.73
CA PRO A 672 -0.33 33.09 -14.77
C PRO A 672 -1.75 32.78 -14.29
N MET A 673 -1.92 32.41 -13.03
CA MET A 673 -3.22 32.08 -12.44
C MET A 673 -4.17 33.29 -12.38
N LEU A 674 -3.62 34.50 -12.23
CA LEU A 674 -4.37 35.77 -12.12
C LEU A 674 -4.42 36.55 -13.45
N GLY A 675 -3.80 36.05 -14.49
CA GLY A 675 -3.66 36.71 -15.77
C GLY A 675 -4.89 36.66 -16.69
N LEU A 676 -4.71 37.12 -17.94
CA LEU A 676 -5.74 37.06 -18.98
C LEU A 676 -5.77 35.66 -19.60
N ARG A 677 -6.59 34.78 -19.01
CA ARG A 677 -6.77 33.39 -19.41
C ARG A 677 -8.22 32.93 -19.24
N GLY A 678 -8.55 31.74 -19.72
CA GLY A 678 -9.84 31.11 -19.52
C GLY A 678 -11.03 31.97 -19.95
N CYS A 679 -12.04 32.07 -19.10
CA CYS A 679 -13.23 32.86 -19.39
C CYS A 679 -12.92 34.36 -19.62
N ARG A 680 -11.89 34.89 -18.96
CA ARG A 680 -11.46 36.28 -19.15
C ARG A 680 -10.99 36.53 -20.59
N LEU A 681 -10.26 35.53 -21.15
CA LEU A 681 -9.83 35.56 -22.55
C LEU A 681 -11.04 35.47 -23.48
N ALA A 682 -11.99 34.59 -23.21
CA ALA A 682 -13.23 34.42 -24.01
C ALA A 682 -14.12 35.69 -23.97
N VAL A 683 -14.09 36.44 -22.87
CA VAL A 683 -14.83 37.72 -22.76
C VAL A 683 -14.14 38.84 -23.54
N VAL A 684 -12.79 38.90 -23.50
CA VAL A 684 -12.01 39.97 -24.17
C VAL A 684 -11.86 39.73 -25.69
N TYR A 685 -11.74 38.46 -26.06
CA TYR A 685 -11.60 38.04 -27.47
C TYR A 685 -12.63 36.96 -27.80
N PRO A 686 -13.92 37.30 -27.89
CA PRO A 686 -15.03 36.35 -28.08
C PRO A 686 -14.89 35.52 -29.36
N GLU A 687 -14.19 36.03 -30.37
CA GLU A 687 -13.89 35.30 -31.62
C GLU A 687 -13.15 33.99 -31.42
N ILE A 688 -12.36 33.87 -30.33
CA ILE A 688 -11.69 32.59 -29.95
C ILE A 688 -12.73 31.57 -29.53
N CYS A 689 -13.63 31.97 -28.63
CA CYS A 689 -14.74 31.14 -28.17
C CYS A 689 -15.68 30.74 -29.32
N GLU A 690 -15.98 31.68 -30.23
CA GLU A 690 -16.79 31.43 -31.42
C GLU A 690 -16.13 30.36 -32.33
N MET A 691 -14.82 30.47 -32.58
CA MET A 691 -14.10 29.51 -33.42
C MET A 691 -14.11 28.11 -32.80
N GLN A 692 -13.80 27.99 -31.50
CA GLN A 692 -13.77 26.71 -30.82
C GLN A 692 -15.15 26.05 -30.76
N THR A 693 -16.18 26.84 -30.46
CA THR A 693 -17.57 26.36 -30.44
C THR A 693 -17.99 25.87 -31.84
N ARG A 694 -17.66 26.63 -32.88
CA ARG A 694 -17.94 26.22 -34.25
C ARG A 694 -17.24 24.91 -34.61
N ALA A 695 -15.98 24.74 -34.24
CA ALA A 695 -15.21 23.52 -34.46
C ALA A 695 -15.88 22.30 -33.77
N ILE A 696 -16.30 22.44 -32.49
CA ILE A 696 -16.96 21.40 -31.72
C ILE A 696 -18.30 21.01 -32.36
N ILE A 697 -19.16 21.98 -32.64
CA ILE A 697 -20.51 21.73 -33.17
C ILE A 697 -20.44 21.16 -34.61
N GLU A 698 -19.61 21.71 -35.49
CA GLU A 698 -19.42 21.17 -36.85
C GLU A 698 -18.88 19.72 -36.80
N ALA A 699 -17.91 19.41 -35.91
CA ALA A 699 -17.40 18.07 -35.73
C ALA A 699 -18.49 17.09 -35.27
N ALA A 700 -19.29 17.48 -34.29
CA ALA A 700 -20.37 16.65 -33.80
C ALA A 700 -21.43 16.37 -34.91
N LEU A 701 -21.78 17.37 -35.72
CA LEU A 701 -22.66 17.19 -36.85
C LEU A 701 -22.10 16.24 -37.92
N ILE A 702 -20.78 16.36 -38.23
CA ILE A 702 -20.11 15.46 -39.18
C ILE A 702 -20.14 14.01 -38.66
N VAL A 703 -19.81 13.79 -37.39
CA VAL A 703 -19.81 12.46 -36.79
C VAL A 703 -21.20 11.85 -36.79
N ASN A 704 -22.24 12.64 -36.44
CA ASN A 704 -23.62 12.19 -36.48
C ASN A 704 -24.10 11.85 -37.91
N ALA A 705 -23.70 12.64 -38.90
CA ALA A 705 -23.99 12.37 -40.30
C ALA A 705 -23.33 11.07 -40.81
N ASN A 706 -22.22 10.64 -40.19
CA ASN A 706 -21.57 9.38 -40.47
C ASN A 706 -22.12 8.17 -39.70
N GLY A 707 -23.29 8.32 -39.07
CA GLY A 707 -23.99 7.22 -38.37
C GLY A 707 -23.47 6.92 -36.95
N LYS A 708 -22.63 7.77 -36.40
CA LYS A 708 -22.19 7.69 -34.98
C LYS A 708 -22.93 8.74 -34.14
N LYS A 709 -22.75 8.67 -32.82
CA LYS A 709 -23.40 9.57 -31.88
C LYS A 709 -22.36 10.37 -31.09
N ALA A 710 -22.16 11.63 -31.47
CA ALA A 710 -21.35 12.57 -30.68
C ALA A 710 -22.15 13.16 -29.51
N ILE A 711 -21.54 13.24 -28.36
CA ILE A 711 -22.10 13.87 -27.13
C ILE A 711 -21.09 14.92 -26.64
N PRO A 712 -21.11 16.13 -27.23
CA PRO A 712 -20.21 17.21 -26.84
C PRO A 712 -20.69 17.88 -25.54
N GLU A 713 -19.77 18.09 -24.63
CA GLU A 713 -19.92 18.91 -23.43
C GLU A 713 -18.87 20.03 -23.49
N ILE A 714 -19.31 21.28 -23.46
CA ILE A 714 -18.42 22.45 -23.60
C ILE A 714 -18.18 23.03 -22.22
N GLU A 715 -16.92 23.10 -21.83
CA GLU A 715 -16.52 23.57 -20.53
C GLU A 715 -15.84 24.93 -20.60
N VAL A 716 -16.34 25.89 -19.81
CA VAL A 716 -15.76 27.23 -19.68
C VAL A 716 -14.85 27.27 -18.45
N PRO A 717 -13.54 27.42 -18.60
CA PRO A 717 -12.60 27.45 -17.48
C PRO A 717 -12.59 28.79 -16.76
N LEU A 718 -12.16 28.78 -15.49
CA LEU A 718 -11.79 29.96 -14.69
C LEU A 718 -12.94 30.94 -14.40
N ILE A 719 -14.16 30.45 -14.33
CA ILE A 719 -15.34 31.24 -13.95
C ILE A 719 -15.25 31.63 -12.46
N SER A 720 -15.49 32.89 -12.16
CA SER A 720 -15.58 33.40 -10.78
C SER A 720 -16.97 33.89 -10.40
N SER A 721 -17.86 34.10 -11.38
CA SER A 721 -19.21 34.62 -11.17
C SER A 721 -20.20 34.13 -12.23
N ARG A 722 -21.48 34.15 -11.87
CA ARG A 722 -22.59 33.87 -12.79
C ARG A 722 -22.52 34.71 -14.08
N LYS A 723 -22.15 36.01 -13.95
CA LYS A 723 -22.08 36.91 -15.11
C LYS A 723 -21.05 36.54 -16.15
N GLU A 724 -19.90 36.03 -15.75
CA GLU A 724 -18.86 35.56 -16.68
C GLU A 724 -19.37 34.35 -17.46
N LEU A 725 -20.00 33.38 -16.78
CA LEU A 725 -20.59 32.22 -17.45
C LEU A 725 -21.72 32.65 -18.41
N GLU A 726 -22.58 33.58 -18.02
CA GLU A 726 -23.66 34.13 -18.86
C GLU A 726 -23.14 34.67 -20.18
N ILE A 727 -22.05 35.47 -20.15
CA ILE A 727 -21.44 36.04 -21.34
C ILE A 727 -20.87 34.95 -22.25
N CYS A 728 -20.10 34.03 -21.69
CA CYS A 728 -19.49 32.93 -22.44
C CYS A 728 -20.55 31.99 -23.02
N LYS A 729 -21.54 31.58 -22.23
CA LYS A 729 -22.63 30.70 -22.66
C LYS A 729 -23.45 31.34 -23.78
N LYS A 730 -23.73 32.64 -23.69
CA LYS A 730 -24.39 33.37 -24.74
C LYS A 730 -23.61 33.31 -26.08
N THR A 731 -22.29 33.51 -26.05
CA THR A 731 -21.44 33.40 -27.23
C THR A 731 -21.46 31.99 -27.81
N ILE A 732 -21.39 30.96 -26.95
CA ILE A 732 -21.48 29.56 -27.35
C ILE A 732 -22.83 29.27 -28.02
N ASP A 733 -23.94 29.61 -27.37
CA ASP A 733 -25.28 29.31 -27.86
C ASP A 733 -25.58 30.04 -29.19
N GLU A 734 -25.25 31.34 -29.30
CA GLU A 734 -25.39 32.10 -30.55
C GLU A 734 -24.54 31.52 -31.69
N THR A 735 -23.34 31.03 -31.38
CA THR A 735 -22.48 30.41 -32.39
C THR A 735 -23.04 29.05 -32.83
N ALA A 736 -23.49 28.25 -31.90
CA ALA A 736 -24.11 26.96 -32.18
C ALA A 736 -25.36 27.12 -33.06
N GLU A 737 -26.22 28.07 -32.72
CA GLU A 737 -27.42 28.37 -33.52
C GLU A 737 -27.07 28.82 -34.95
N LYS A 738 -26.04 29.65 -35.15
CA LYS A 738 -25.53 30.01 -36.49
C LYS A 738 -25.09 28.77 -37.29
N VAL A 739 -24.31 27.88 -36.64
CA VAL A 739 -23.87 26.64 -37.28
C VAL A 739 -25.05 25.73 -37.62
N PHE A 740 -26.01 25.61 -36.75
CA PHE A 740 -27.23 24.82 -37.02
C PHE A 740 -28.04 25.34 -38.22
N ALA A 741 -28.19 26.68 -38.32
CA ALA A 741 -28.83 27.32 -39.44
C ALA A 741 -28.06 27.11 -40.76
N GLU A 742 -26.72 27.24 -40.74
CA GLU A 742 -25.85 27.03 -41.89
C GLU A 742 -25.87 25.59 -42.41
N LYS A 743 -25.85 24.62 -41.49
CA LYS A 743 -25.73 23.19 -41.80
C LYS A 743 -27.10 22.46 -41.97
N GLY A 744 -28.17 23.07 -41.53
CA GLY A 744 -29.53 22.48 -41.62
C GLY A 744 -29.70 21.26 -40.69
N ALA A 745 -28.85 21.10 -39.68
CA ALA A 745 -28.88 19.98 -38.73
C ALA A 745 -28.56 20.48 -37.33
N ARG A 746 -29.00 19.73 -36.32
CA ARG A 746 -28.80 20.08 -34.90
C ARG A 746 -28.17 18.89 -34.13
N VAL A 747 -27.39 19.20 -33.11
CA VAL A 747 -26.87 18.26 -32.13
C VAL A 747 -27.15 18.78 -30.74
N HIS A 748 -27.43 17.89 -29.82
CA HIS A 748 -27.51 18.26 -28.39
C HIS A 748 -26.13 18.45 -27.83
N TYR A 749 -25.91 19.51 -27.08
CA TYR A 749 -24.69 19.79 -26.33
C TYR A 749 -25.08 20.39 -24.98
N THR A 750 -24.15 20.34 -24.04
CA THR A 750 -24.26 20.97 -22.72
C THR A 750 -23.13 21.97 -22.52
N VAL A 751 -23.38 22.98 -21.69
CA VAL A 751 -22.39 23.99 -21.34
C VAL A 751 -22.21 24.03 -19.84
N GLY A 752 -21.02 23.67 -19.37
CA GLY A 752 -20.66 23.68 -17.96
C GLY A 752 -19.45 24.55 -17.66
N THR A 753 -18.98 24.48 -16.46
CA THR A 753 -17.81 25.23 -16.02
C THR A 753 -16.98 24.49 -15.01
N MET A 754 -15.68 24.81 -14.97
CA MET A 754 -14.78 24.34 -13.94
C MET A 754 -14.88 25.21 -12.69
N ILE A 755 -15.13 24.59 -11.54
CA ILE A 755 -15.06 25.23 -10.23
C ILE A 755 -13.63 25.08 -9.74
N GLU A 756 -12.85 26.12 -9.88
CA GLU A 756 -11.41 26.15 -9.63
C GLU A 756 -10.91 27.43 -8.97
N LEU A 757 -11.83 28.36 -8.66
CA LEU A 757 -11.54 29.57 -7.90
C LEU A 757 -12.34 29.59 -6.59
N PRO A 758 -11.77 30.09 -5.49
CA PRO A 758 -12.48 30.19 -4.21
C PRO A 758 -13.82 30.91 -4.31
N ARG A 759 -13.89 32.00 -5.09
CA ARG A 759 -15.14 32.73 -5.31
C ARG A 759 -16.19 31.90 -6.04
N ALA A 760 -15.80 31.13 -7.06
CA ALA A 760 -16.72 30.26 -7.77
C ALA A 760 -17.28 29.17 -6.85
N ALA A 761 -16.47 28.62 -5.96
CA ALA A 761 -16.92 27.64 -4.98
C ALA A 761 -17.95 28.21 -4.00
N LEU A 762 -17.77 29.48 -3.58
CA LEU A 762 -18.69 30.18 -2.67
C LEU A 762 -20.00 30.61 -3.35
N LEU A 763 -19.98 30.84 -4.67
CA LEU A 763 -21.13 31.27 -5.47
C LEU A 763 -21.61 30.16 -6.42
N ALA A 764 -21.34 28.91 -6.11
CA ALA A 764 -21.64 27.79 -6.97
C ALA A 764 -23.16 27.62 -7.22
N ASP A 765 -23.99 27.95 -6.27
CA ASP A 765 -25.45 27.96 -6.39
C ASP A 765 -25.96 28.98 -7.43
N GLU A 766 -25.38 30.18 -7.47
CA GLU A 766 -25.72 31.18 -8.49
C GLU A 766 -25.22 30.76 -9.89
N ILE A 767 -24.03 30.16 -9.96
CA ILE A 767 -23.44 29.67 -11.22
C ILE A 767 -24.24 28.48 -11.77
N ALA A 768 -24.74 27.61 -10.87
CA ALA A 768 -25.55 26.44 -11.22
C ALA A 768 -26.87 26.78 -11.92
N GLU A 769 -27.37 28.00 -11.77
CA GLU A 769 -28.56 28.46 -12.51
C GLU A 769 -28.34 28.45 -14.04
N LEU A 770 -27.08 28.54 -14.50
CA LEU A 770 -26.73 28.62 -15.90
C LEU A 770 -25.93 27.41 -16.40
N ALA A 771 -25.16 26.78 -15.51
CA ALA A 771 -24.29 25.64 -15.85
C ALA A 771 -25.11 24.34 -15.93
N ASP A 772 -24.91 23.57 -16.99
CA ASP A 772 -25.50 22.25 -17.14
C ASP A 772 -24.73 21.18 -16.32
N PHE A 773 -23.44 21.44 -16.02
CA PHE A 773 -22.59 20.60 -15.19
C PHE A 773 -21.43 21.41 -14.57
N PHE A 774 -20.83 20.86 -13.53
CA PHE A 774 -19.57 21.34 -12.94
C PHE A 774 -18.47 20.32 -13.08
N GLU A 775 -17.26 20.81 -13.29
CA GLU A 775 -16.01 20.07 -13.10
C GLU A 775 -15.19 20.76 -12.01
N PHE A 776 -14.31 20.01 -11.33
CA PHE A 776 -13.54 20.56 -10.20
C PHE A 776 -12.05 20.60 -10.52
N GLY A 777 -11.49 21.81 -10.72
CA GLY A 777 -10.07 22.05 -10.96
C GLY A 777 -9.31 22.23 -9.66
N THR A 778 -9.00 21.11 -8.98
CA THR A 778 -8.36 21.13 -7.63
C THR A 778 -6.95 21.74 -7.63
N ASN A 779 -6.20 21.65 -8.74
CA ASN A 779 -4.87 22.26 -8.83
C ASN A 779 -4.94 23.78 -8.73
N ASP A 780 -5.79 24.43 -9.57
CA ASP A 780 -5.97 25.87 -9.58
C ASP A 780 -6.57 26.35 -8.26
N LEU A 781 -7.57 25.65 -7.71
CA LEU A 781 -8.17 25.98 -6.43
C LEU A 781 -7.18 25.93 -5.26
N THR A 782 -6.22 24.99 -5.30
CA THR A 782 -5.20 24.88 -4.24
C THR A 782 -4.13 25.96 -4.36
N GLN A 783 -3.81 26.39 -5.59
CA GLN A 783 -2.74 27.37 -5.85
C GLN A 783 -3.19 28.82 -5.80
N THR A 784 -4.49 29.13 -5.96
CA THR A 784 -5.08 30.47 -5.89
C THR A 784 -5.37 30.86 -4.46
#